data_c7eab2bafb34da349e126e9d8df7cc61
#
_entry.id   c7eab2bafb34da349e126e9d8df7cc61
#
_cell.length_a   1.000
_cell.length_b   1.000
_cell.length_c   1.000
_cell.angle_alpha   90.00
_cell.angle_beta   90.00
_cell.angle_gamma   90.00
#
_symmetry.space_group_name_H-M   'P 1'
#
loop_
_entity.id
_entity.type
_entity.pdbx_description
1 polymer ?
#
loop_
_entity_poly.entity_id
_entity_poly.type
_entity_poly.pdbx_seq_one_letter_code
_entity_poly.pdbx_strand_id
1 'polypeptide(L)'
;MAGILQRKKWILPIVIAAAAACVILLLTSGAGVKSAVVPFGSLPAIEVDAILQQTRQKNGYEQYLSQAGKASRPDVDMTIEAGDYIRAEGEEVRKLKDYEGRPGVSLHTGETGEIDWVVDVPETGLYNLSAVYFPVEGKSSAIERALYIDGELPFAEAAYLQFDRVWGSEKQAVEQDNQGNDLRPKQVEKPRWMEETFQDSDGYEQAPFKFYLEKGEHTLTLKSSREPMVIRSIRLFNEKPAVAYAETAGAEQTDSSGQPKDVLIRIEGEAAVAKSSPTLYPTSERSSSAVSPYSASQVRINTIGGFNWRLPGQWIEWEVDVPESGLYHIGFTAQQNFVKGIYSTRKLTIDGEIPFAEMTKAPFRYQSDYRIDVLGGEDAYKFQLDKGKHVIRLENSLGDFAPLIRNVEDSLYNLNSMYRRILMITGTKPDEFRDYRVEKQIPNLLEVFSGESKRLKEVAGQLRLLSGQSSDQEALIKTMAQQLDEMIDKPDTIPRRLAAYKTNTGGLGTWVQQAREQPLEIDALYVASLDSSIPGTGMGPLAKLGHEAKTFYHSFFIDYNQIGNVATSEDQRTVTVWIGSGRDQANTMKAMIDETFTPESGINVNLKLVNMGTLLPATLSGEGPDVAMQIGNDLPVNFAMRNSAVDLTQFSDYTTVEQEFRDSAIVPYAYDSGVYALPETQTFNMLFYRKDVLAELGLEVPQTWDDVESLLAILSKNHMEFGMPVVAQANMQGVNIPPNSQYATMLLQNGGSFYRNDDKESDLDSRIGIETFKKWTEFYTDYKLEREYDFANRFRTGQMPIGLTDYTMYNQLSVFAPEIRGLWGFVPVPGTVQADGTLNRDVPGGGSAVMMLESAKDQEAAWEFMKWWTSTPVQAEFGREMEGLMGAAARYPTANIKALDSLPWPAEDYANLKAQFETVQGIPEVPGGYFTGRHLFNAFYKTVVGQVEARESIMDYTQYIQDEIRIKRNEFGLP
;
A
#
# COMPACT_ATOMS: atom_id res chain seq x y z
N MET A 1 8.90 43.31 -43.90
CA MET A 1 7.60 42.64 -43.68
C MET A 1 7.03 41.88 -44.90
N ALA A 2 7.59 42.00 -46.11
CA ALA A 2 7.10 41.30 -47.29
C ALA A 2 7.61 39.84 -47.45
N GLY A 3 8.69 39.43 -46.74
CA GLY A 3 9.27 38.08 -46.86
C GLY A 3 8.66 37.01 -45.96
N ILE A 4 7.83 37.37 -44.95
CA ILE A 4 7.23 36.42 -44.03
C ILE A 4 5.86 35.95 -44.55
N LEU A 5 5.19 36.72 -45.39
CA LEU A 5 3.88 36.38 -45.96
C LEU A 5 3.94 35.36 -47.10
N GLN A 6 5.08 35.25 -47.82
CA GLN A 6 5.25 34.24 -48.88
C GLN A 6 5.53 32.83 -48.34
N ARG A 7 6.13 32.67 -47.16
CA ARG A 7 6.35 31.33 -46.54
C ARG A 7 5.06 30.69 -45.97
N LYS A 8 4.08 31.51 -45.58
CA LYS A 8 2.79 30.98 -45.07
C LYS A 8 1.90 30.34 -46.12
N LYS A 9 2.06 30.69 -47.38
CA LYS A 9 1.26 30.12 -48.49
C LYS A 9 1.62 28.66 -48.82
N TRP A 10 2.78 28.18 -48.44
CA TRP A 10 3.19 26.81 -48.70
C TRP A 10 3.03 25.88 -47.47
N ILE A 11 2.83 26.41 -46.29
CA ILE A 11 2.66 25.62 -45.05
C ILE A 11 1.24 25.01 -45.05
N LEU A 12 0.25 25.74 -45.42
CA LEU A 12 -1.13 25.26 -45.41
C LEU A 12 -1.37 24.05 -46.33
N PRO A 13 -0.92 24.05 -47.62
CA PRO A 13 -1.06 22.88 -48.50
C PRO A 13 -0.20 21.68 -48.02
N ILE A 14 0.98 21.90 -47.36
CA ILE A 14 1.79 20.83 -46.81
C ILE A 14 1.10 20.19 -45.57
N VAL A 15 0.50 20.99 -44.71
CA VAL A 15 -0.28 20.50 -43.55
C VAL A 15 -1.55 19.75 -44.04
N ILE A 16 -2.23 20.26 -45.09
CA ILE A 16 -3.38 19.57 -45.67
C ILE A 16 -2.94 18.27 -46.36
N ALA A 17 -1.82 18.25 -47.08
CA ALA A 17 -1.28 17.06 -47.72
C ALA A 17 -0.78 16.03 -46.68
N ALA A 18 -0.15 16.48 -45.58
CA ALA A 18 0.23 15.61 -44.48
C ALA A 18 -0.98 15.03 -43.74
N ALA A 19 -2.01 15.84 -43.49
CA ALA A 19 -3.27 15.39 -42.93
C ALA A 19 -4.00 14.41 -43.86
N ALA A 20 -4.03 14.68 -45.17
CA ALA A 20 -4.62 13.76 -46.17
C ALA A 20 -3.82 12.46 -46.29
N ALA A 21 -2.49 12.50 -46.22
CA ALA A 21 -1.62 11.31 -46.18
C ALA A 21 -1.81 10.48 -44.89
N CYS A 22 -1.98 11.13 -43.74
CA CYS A 22 -2.36 10.46 -42.49
C CYS A 22 -3.75 9.81 -42.57
N VAL A 23 -4.73 10.51 -43.15
CA VAL A 23 -6.08 9.95 -43.37
C VAL A 23 -6.03 8.78 -44.36
N ILE A 24 -5.24 8.84 -45.41
CA ILE A 24 -5.08 7.73 -46.37
C ILE A 24 -4.35 6.56 -45.73
N LEU A 25 -3.31 6.79 -44.89
CA LEU A 25 -2.63 5.76 -44.12
C LEU A 25 -3.57 5.11 -43.10
N LEU A 26 -4.42 5.91 -42.44
CA LEU A 26 -5.47 5.41 -41.53
C LEU A 26 -6.58 4.64 -42.25
N LEU A 27 -6.94 5.04 -43.49
CA LEU A 27 -7.93 4.34 -44.30
C LEU A 27 -7.39 3.06 -44.96
N THR A 28 -6.07 2.95 -45.19
CA THR A 28 -5.43 1.77 -45.77
C THR A 28 -4.96 0.76 -44.72
N SER A 29 -4.78 1.16 -43.48
CA SER A 29 -4.58 0.25 -42.36
C SER A 29 -5.88 -0.30 -41.75
N GLY A 30 -7.00 0.24 -42.20
CA GLY A 30 -8.35 -0.20 -41.81
C GLY A 30 -8.93 -1.33 -42.67
N ALA A 31 -8.19 -2.44 -42.84
CA ALA A 31 -8.84 -3.72 -43.07
C ALA A 31 -9.75 -3.96 -41.85
N GLY A 32 -11.09 -3.94 -42.10
CA GLY A 32 -12.09 -4.01 -41.03
C GLY A 32 -11.78 -5.09 -40.03
N VAL A 33 -11.30 -4.67 -38.89
CA VAL A 33 -11.39 -5.49 -37.69
C VAL A 33 -12.88 -5.48 -37.36
N LYS A 34 -13.59 -6.49 -37.89
CA LYS A 34 -14.81 -6.92 -37.22
C LYS A 34 -14.43 -7.01 -35.76
N SER A 35 -15.14 -6.33 -34.89
CA SER A 35 -15.10 -6.56 -33.44
C SER A 35 -15.45 -8.03 -33.26
N ALA A 36 -14.45 -8.87 -33.41
CA ALA A 36 -14.60 -10.28 -33.16
C ALA A 36 -14.69 -10.37 -31.64
N VAL A 37 -15.81 -10.86 -31.17
CA VAL A 37 -15.85 -11.64 -29.93
C VAL A 37 -14.62 -12.53 -30.02
N VAL A 38 -13.57 -12.25 -29.30
CA VAL A 38 -12.37 -13.09 -29.30
C VAL A 38 -12.59 -14.09 -28.17
N PRO A 39 -12.98 -15.34 -28.47
CA PRO A 39 -13.01 -16.39 -27.46
C PRO A 39 -11.62 -16.44 -26.83
N PHE A 40 -11.55 -16.58 -25.52
CA PHE A 40 -10.28 -16.84 -24.86
C PHE A 40 -9.73 -18.14 -25.42
N GLY A 41 -8.62 -18.09 -26.13
CA GLY A 41 -7.93 -19.29 -26.57
C GLY A 41 -7.56 -20.12 -25.34
N SER A 42 -7.61 -21.45 -25.45
CA SER A 42 -7.13 -22.34 -24.41
C SER A 42 -5.70 -21.93 -24.02
N LEU A 43 -5.48 -21.60 -22.75
CA LEU A 43 -4.15 -21.32 -22.24
C LEU A 43 -3.35 -22.64 -22.22
N PRO A 44 -2.04 -22.64 -22.57
CA PRO A 44 -1.24 -23.82 -22.47
C PRO A 44 -1.28 -24.36 -21.03
N ALA A 45 -1.48 -25.67 -20.87
CA ALA A 45 -1.39 -26.31 -19.58
C ALA A 45 0.02 -26.14 -19.03
N ILE A 46 0.14 -25.67 -17.80
CA ILE A 46 1.42 -25.50 -17.11
C ILE A 46 1.67 -26.80 -16.34
N GLU A 47 2.77 -27.49 -16.67
CA GLU A 47 3.26 -28.58 -15.84
C GLU A 47 3.97 -28.00 -14.60
N VAL A 48 3.18 -27.70 -13.58
CA VAL A 48 3.62 -27.04 -12.35
C VAL A 48 4.50 -27.96 -11.48
N ASP A 49 4.32 -29.27 -11.57
CA ASP A 49 4.96 -30.25 -10.67
C ASP A 49 6.50 -30.29 -10.74
N ALA A 50 7.11 -29.93 -11.88
CA ALA A 50 8.57 -29.92 -12.01
C ALA A 50 9.22 -28.68 -11.37
N ILE A 51 8.49 -27.55 -11.27
CA ILE A 51 8.99 -26.29 -10.76
C ILE A 51 8.98 -26.26 -9.24
N LEU A 52 8.01 -26.89 -8.60
CA LEU A 52 7.70 -26.77 -7.19
C LEU A 52 8.61 -27.54 -6.23
N GLN A 53 9.47 -28.43 -6.70
CA GLN A 53 10.15 -29.39 -5.83
C GLN A 53 11.42 -28.90 -5.11
N GLN A 54 11.93 -27.71 -5.33
CA GLN A 54 13.30 -27.38 -4.91
C GLN A 54 13.51 -26.28 -3.85
N THR A 55 12.50 -25.51 -3.44
CA THR A 55 12.75 -24.44 -2.47
C THR A 55 11.68 -24.27 -1.44
N ARG A 56 12.10 -23.86 -0.26
CA ARG A 56 11.10 -23.58 0.78
C ARG A 56 11.61 -22.68 1.88
N GLN A 57 10.78 -21.72 2.28
CA GLN A 57 10.78 -21.22 3.64
C GLN A 57 10.56 -22.43 4.57
N LYS A 58 11.38 -22.58 5.60
CA LYS A 58 11.11 -23.58 6.64
C LYS A 58 9.69 -23.33 7.18
N ASN A 59 8.82 -24.35 7.14
CA ASN A 59 7.43 -24.36 7.61
C ASN A 59 6.38 -23.70 6.68
N GLY A 60 6.59 -23.57 5.37
CA GLY A 60 5.55 -23.15 4.43
C GLY A 60 4.51 -24.25 4.13
N TYR A 61 3.33 -23.84 3.63
CA TYR A 61 2.20 -24.72 3.32
C TYR A 61 2.55 -25.87 2.37
N GLU A 62 3.32 -25.63 1.30
CA GLU A 62 3.73 -26.67 0.38
C GLU A 62 4.58 -27.76 1.05
N GLN A 63 5.48 -27.36 1.97
CA GLN A 63 6.27 -28.31 2.74
C GLN A 63 5.38 -29.14 3.67
N TYR A 64 4.42 -28.48 4.32
CA TYR A 64 3.42 -29.12 5.15
C TYR A 64 2.63 -30.17 4.37
N LEU A 65 2.10 -29.84 3.19
CA LEU A 65 1.42 -30.78 2.31
C LEU A 65 2.30 -31.93 1.86
N SER A 66 3.58 -31.66 1.54
CA SER A 66 4.50 -32.72 1.12
C SER A 66 4.79 -33.73 2.24
N GLN A 67 4.79 -33.29 3.49
CA GLN A 67 4.95 -34.15 4.67
C GLN A 67 3.70 -35.00 4.93
N ALA A 68 2.51 -34.43 4.71
CA ALA A 68 1.24 -35.17 4.78
C ALA A 68 1.14 -36.27 3.72
N GLY A 69 1.94 -36.17 2.65
CA GLY A 69 2.05 -37.17 1.61
C GLY A 69 0.75 -37.39 0.84
N LYS A 70 0.37 -38.69 0.62
CA LYS A 70 -0.88 -39.09 -0.04
C LYS A 70 -2.00 -39.36 0.97
N ALA A 71 -2.14 -38.52 2.01
CA ALA A 71 -3.22 -38.69 2.97
C ALA A 71 -4.59 -38.62 2.28
N SER A 72 -5.53 -39.43 2.76
CA SER A 72 -6.90 -39.46 2.23
C SER A 72 -7.62 -38.14 2.41
N ARG A 73 -8.66 -37.91 1.64
CA ARG A 73 -9.65 -36.85 1.83
C ARG A 73 -10.99 -37.48 2.20
N PRO A 74 -11.24 -37.73 3.50
CA PRO A 74 -12.46 -38.38 3.94
C PRO A 74 -13.72 -37.55 3.58
N ASP A 75 -14.80 -38.21 3.23
CA ASP A 75 -16.10 -37.56 2.94
C ASP A 75 -16.80 -37.23 4.28
N VAL A 76 -16.26 -36.28 5.00
CA VAL A 76 -16.72 -35.80 6.30
C VAL A 76 -17.15 -34.34 6.17
N ASP A 77 -18.27 -34.01 6.82
CA ASP A 77 -18.81 -32.67 6.93
C ASP A 77 -19.29 -32.49 8.37
N MET A 78 -18.56 -31.71 9.15
CA MET A 78 -18.81 -31.49 10.57
C MET A 78 -18.86 -30.00 10.87
N THR A 79 -19.82 -29.60 11.71
CA THR A 79 -19.94 -28.24 12.20
C THR A 79 -19.59 -28.17 13.66
N ILE A 80 -18.70 -27.25 14.03
CA ILE A 80 -18.33 -26.92 15.39
C ILE A 80 -19.03 -25.60 15.73
N GLU A 81 -19.96 -25.64 16.67
CA GLU A 81 -20.69 -24.44 17.10
C GLU A 81 -19.76 -23.50 17.87
N ALA A 82 -19.75 -22.22 17.53
CA ALA A 82 -18.84 -21.26 18.17
C ALA A 82 -19.07 -21.17 19.70
N GLY A 83 -20.31 -21.44 20.15
CA GLY A 83 -20.65 -21.45 21.57
C GLY A 83 -20.04 -22.58 22.41
N ASP A 84 -19.51 -23.63 21.77
CA ASP A 84 -18.97 -24.85 22.41
C ASP A 84 -17.45 -24.77 22.65
N TYR A 85 -16.90 -23.56 22.70
CA TYR A 85 -15.49 -23.34 23.02
C TYR A 85 -15.13 -23.86 24.44
N ILE A 86 -13.91 -24.33 24.60
CA ILE A 86 -13.37 -24.85 25.88
C ILE A 86 -12.55 -23.82 26.66
N ARG A 87 -11.91 -22.89 25.94
CA ARG A 87 -11.12 -21.78 26.50
C ARG A 87 -11.34 -20.53 25.63
N ALA A 88 -11.42 -19.38 26.26
CA ALA A 88 -11.41 -18.11 25.58
C ALA A 88 -10.62 -17.09 26.41
N GLU A 89 -9.68 -16.42 25.77
CA GLU A 89 -8.90 -15.32 26.34
C GLU A 89 -9.13 -14.07 25.50
N GLY A 90 -9.34 -12.93 26.13
CA GLY A 90 -9.60 -11.63 25.49
C GLY A 90 -10.72 -10.88 26.20
N GLU A 91 -10.55 -9.58 26.37
CA GLU A 91 -11.50 -8.72 27.11
C GLU A 91 -12.88 -8.60 26.43
N GLU A 92 -12.94 -8.77 25.10
CA GLU A 92 -14.14 -8.58 24.30
C GLU A 92 -14.88 -9.87 23.91
N VAL A 93 -14.45 -11.02 24.41
CA VAL A 93 -15.10 -12.30 24.09
C VAL A 93 -16.44 -12.41 24.83
N ARG A 94 -17.53 -12.55 24.06
CA ARG A 94 -18.87 -12.66 24.62
C ARG A 94 -19.81 -13.52 23.78
N LYS A 95 -20.68 -14.30 24.44
CA LYS A 95 -21.72 -15.07 23.75
C LYS A 95 -22.90 -14.16 23.37
N LEU A 96 -23.36 -14.28 22.15
CA LEU A 96 -24.51 -13.59 21.59
C LEU A 96 -25.55 -14.63 21.17
N LYS A 97 -26.82 -14.40 21.52
CA LYS A 97 -27.90 -15.29 21.16
C LYS A 97 -28.73 -14.71 20.03
N ASP A 98 -29.04 -15.55 19.04
CA ASP A 98 -29.90 -15.21 17.90
C ASP A 98 -29.45 -13.90 17.21
N TYR A 99 -28.13 -13.72 17.05
CA TYR A 99 -27.50 -12.50 16.54
C TYR A 99 -27.83 -12.30 15.05
N GLU A 100 -28.23 -11.06 14.69
CA GLU A 100 -28.56 -10.66 13.29
C GLU A 100 -29.43 -11.68 12.57
N GLY A 101 -30.52 -12.12 13.24
CA GLY A 101 -31.56 -13.01 12.68
C GLY A 101 -31.11 -14.46 12.51
N ARG A 102 -29.89 -14.85 12.91
CA ARG A 102 -29.41 -16.23 12.83
C ARG A 102 -29.61 -16.93 14.18
N PRO A 103 -30.38 -18.02 14.23
CA PRO A 103 -30.68 -18.70 15.48
C PRO A 103 -29.43 -19.36 16.10
N GLY A 104 -29.43 -19.44 17.44
CA GLY A 104 -28.41 -20.12 18.20
C GLY A 104 -27.39 -19.19 18.86
N VAL A 105 -26.29 -19.75 19.36
CA VAL A 105 -25.22 -19.01 20.04
C VAL A 105 -24.11 -18.67 19.08
N SER A 106 -23.77 -17.39 18.94
CA SER A 106 -22.62 -16.87 18.24
C SER A 106 -21.62 -16.28 19.23
N LEU A 107 -20.38 -16.12 18.83
CA LEU A 107 -19.31 -15.64 19.69
C LEU A 107 -18.68 -14.37 19.11
N HIS A 108 -18.82 -13.26 19.83
CA HIS A 108 -18.10 -12.04 19.51
C HIS A 108 -16.64 -12.18 19.92
N THR A 109 -15.72 -11.78 19.05
CA THR A 109 -14.27 -11.77 19.27
C THR A 109 -13.71 -10.40 18.92
N GLY A 110 -12.84 -9.86 19.76
CA GLY A 110 -12.17 -8.58 19.54
C GLY A 110 -10.98 -8.66 18.59
N GLU A 111 -10.19 -7.59 18.59
CA GLU A 111 -8.96 -7.48 17.81
C GLU A 111 -7.83 -8.35 18.39
N THR A 112 -7.92 -8.70 19.66
CA THR A 112 -6.95 -9.52 20.40
C THR A 112 -7.63 -10.66 21.11
N GLY A 113 -6.83 -11.65 21.53
CA GLY A 113 -7.31 -12.82 22.27
C GLY A 113 -7.27 -14.09 21.45
N GLU A 114 -7.57 -15.20 22.10
CA GLU A 114 -7.55 -16.52 21.46
C GLU A 114 -8.69 -17.38 22.01
N ILE A 115 -9.19 -18.28 21.17
CA ILE A 115 -10.32 -19.15 21.49
C ILE A 115 -10.02 -20.57 21.02
N ASP A 116 -10.25 -21.53 21.91
CA ASP A 116 -10.00 -22.95 21.69
C ASP A 116 -11.31 -23.73 21.56
N TRP A 117 -11.40 -24.53 20.51
CA TRP A 117 -12.46 -25.53 20.33
C TRP A 117 -11.84 -26.92 20.22
N VAL A 118 -12.56 -27.94 20.72
CA VAL A 118 -12.20 -29.35 20.51
C VAL A 118 -13.04 -29.90 19.38
N VAL A 119 -12.38 -30.60 18.46
CA VAL A 119 -13.03 -31.37 17.41
C VAL A 119 -12.60 -32.84 17.49
N ASP A 120 -13.56 -33.76 17.46
CA ASP A 120 -13.30 -35.20 17.38
C ASP A 120 -13.32 -35.63 15.91
N VAL A 121 -12.13 -35.82 15.35
CA VAL A 121 -11.92 -36.15 13.93
C VAL A 121 -12.17 -37.66 13.73
N PRO A 122 -13.16 -38.05 12.90
CA PRO A 122 -13.57 -39.45 12.77
C PRO A 122 -12.56 -40.32 12.00
N GLU A 123 -11.81 -39.75 11.07
CA GLU A 123 -10.86 -40.45 10.22
C GLU A 123 -9.61 -39.62 9.99
N THR A 124 -8.44 -40.23 9.95
CA THR A 124 -7.18 -39.56 9.62
C THR A 124 -7.18 -39.11 8.15
N GLY A 125 -6.87 -37.83 7.89
CA GLY A 125 -6.82 -37.32 6.53
C GLY A 125 -6.57 -35.81 6.42
N LEU A 126 -6.72 -35.32 5.20
CA LEU A 126 -6.66 -33.87 4.88
C LEU A 126 -8.09 -33.30 4.84
N TYR A 127 -8.27 -32.18 5.46
CA TYR A 127 -9.55 -31.49 5.59
C TYR A 127 -9.43 -30.02 5.23
N ASN A 128 -10.50 -29.42 4.70
CA ASN A 128 -10.68 -28.00 4.60
C ASN A 128 -11.39 -27.46 5.85
N LEU A 129 -11.15 -26.22 6.18
CA LEU A 129 -11.86 -25.50 7.24
C LEU A 129 -12.52 -24.26 6.64
N SER A 130 -13.73 -23.93 7.14
CA SER A 130 -14.38 -22.65 6.90
C SER A 130 -14.92 -22.08 8.21
N ALA A 131 -15.20 -20.78 8.25
CA ALA A 131 -15.89 -20.13 9.34
C ALA A 131 -17.13 -19.41 8.82
N VAL A 132 -18.25 -19.57 9.54
CA VAL A 132 -19.43 -18.74 9.35
C VAL A 132 -19.35 -17.58 10.32
N TYR A 133 -19.30 -16.37 9.78
CA TYR A 133 -19.02 -15.18 10.57
C TYR A 133 -19.85 -13.96 10.11
N PHE A 134 -19.86 -12.96 10.96
CA PHE A 134 -20.49 -11.66 10.71
C PHE A 134 -19.46 -10.55 11.05
N PRO A 135 -19.07 -9.70 10.09
CA PRO A 135 -18.21 -8.55 10.36
C PRO A 135 -18.97 -7.56 11.25
N VAL A 136 -18.33 -7.10 12.32
CA VAL A 136 -18.89 -6.05 13.19
C VAL A 136 -18.08 -4.77 13.04
N GLU A 137 -18.62 -3.65 13.53
CA GLU A 137 -17.94 -2.36 13.46
C GLU A 137 -16.50 -2.45 13.97
N GLY A 138 -15.56 -1.89 13.24
CA GLY A 138 -14.14 -1.92 13.52
C GLY A 138 -13.40 -0.81 12.77
N LYS A 139 -12.13 -1.07 12.38
CA LYS A 139 -11.24 -0.12 11.69
C LYS A 139 -11.34 -0.20 10.17
N SER A 140 -12.33 -0.90 9.65
CA SER A 140 -12.66 -0.98 8.22
C SER A 140 -11.63 -1.72 7.33
N SER A 141 -10.79 -2.55 7.92
CA SER A 141 -9.87 -3.43 7.18
C SER A 141 -10.35 -4.88 7.17
N ALA A 142 -9.67 -5.76 6.42
CA ALA A 142 -9.92 -7.19 6.47
C ALA A 142 -9.66 -7.73 7.89
N ILE A 143 -10.52 -8.64 8.32
CA ILE A 143 -10.39 -9.32 9.61
C ILE A 143 -9.27 -10.36 9.48
N GLU A 144 -8.35 -10.44 10.45
CA GLU A 144 -7.23 -11.38 10.40
C GLU A 144 -7.20 -12.27 11.64
N ARG A 145 -6.99 -13.56 11.41
CA ARG A 145 -6.87 -14.60 12.44
C ARG A 145 -5.70 -15.52 12.14
N ALA A 146 -5.06 -16.03 13.19
CA ALA A 146 -4.11 -17.13 13.09
C ALA A 146 -4.75 -18.43 13.59
N LEU A 147 -4.54 -19.53 12.87
CA LEU A 147 -5.00 -20.87 13.29
C LEU A 147 -3.84 -21.67 13.86
N TYR A 148 -4.03 -22.15 15.08
CA TYR A 148 -3.17 -23.17 15.68
C TYR A 148 -3.93 -24.47 15.82
N ILE A 149 -3.24 -25.58 15.64
CA ILE A 149 -3.78 -26.94 15.83
C ILE A 149 -2.91 -27.61 16.89
N ASP A 150 -3.54 -28.07 17.98
CA ASP A 150 -2.86 -28.67 19.12
C ASP A 150 -1.75 -27.79 19.73
N GLY A 151 -1.94 -26.47 19.67
CA GLY A 151 -1.01 -25.45 20.17
C GLY A 151 0.16 -25.13 19.23
N GLU A 152 0.24 -25.74 18.06
CA GLU A 152 1.28 -25.48 17.07
C GLU A 152 0.71 -24.78 15.82
N LEU A 153 1.48 -23.85 15.23
CA LEU A 153 1.17 -23.27 13.95
C LEU A 153 1.45 -24.31 12.85
N PRO A 154 0.45 -24.78 12.08
CA PRO A 154 0.65 -25.89 11.14
C PRO A 154 1.61 -25.51 10.00
N PHE A 155 1.54 -24.27 9.52
CA PHE A 155 2.41 -23.68 8.50
C PHE A 155 2.35 -22.17 8.60
N ALA A 156 3.32 -21.46 8.02
CA ALA A 156 3.49 -20.02 8.21
C ALA A 156 2.27 -19.20 7.73
N GLU A 157 1.65 -19.59 6.63
CA GLU A 157 0.51 -18.88 6.04
C GLU A 157 -0.77 -18.99 6.90
N ALA A 158 -0.88 -20.01 7.76
CA ALA A 158 -1.99 -20.14 8.70
C ALA A 158 -2.03 -19.03 9.78
N ALA A 159 -0.96 -18.25 9.91
CA ALA A 159 -0.90 -17.08 10.78
C ALA A 159 -1.66 -15.86 10.20
N TYR A 160 -2.08 -15.89 8.94
CA TYR A 160 -2.58 -14.73 8.22
C TYR A 160 -3.90 -15.02 7.47
N LEU A 161 -4.81 -15.77 8.10
CA LEU A 161 -6.14 -16.03 7.54
C LEU A 161 -6.95 -14.74 7.51
N GLN A 162 -7.42 -14.33 6.35
CA GLN A 162 -8.24 -13.13 6.17
C GLN A 162 -9.71 -13.49 5.98
N PHE A 163 -10.56 -12.63 6.53
CA PHE A 163 -12.02 -12.71 6.41
C PHE A 163 -12.52 -11.34 5.96
N ASP A 164 -13.32 -11.32 4.91
CA ASP A 164 -13.72 -10.10 4.25
C ASP A 164 -14.81 -9.34 5.01
N ARG A 165 -14.90 -8.04 4.70
CA ARG A 165 -16.02 -7.16 5.00
C ARG A 165 -16.80 -6.88 3.73
N VAL A 166 -18.04 -6.43 3.86
CA VAL A 166 -18.90 -6.13 2.73
C VAL A 166 -19.17 -4.63 2.67
N TRP A 167 -18.87 -4.04 1.54
CA TRP A 167 -19.06 -2.62 1.29
C TRP A 167 -20.04 -2.37 0.15
N GLY A 168 -20.69 -1.23 0.19
CA GLY A 168 -21.57 -0.79 -0.89
C GLY A 168 -21.75 0.71 -0.88
N SER A 169 -22.22 1.27 -1.97
CA SER A 169 -22.56 2.70 -2.03
C SER A 169 -23.71 3.01 -1.08
N GLU A 170 -23.62 4.10 -0.32
CA GLU A 170 -24.69 4.55 0.58
C GLU A 170 -25.97 4.83 -0.20
N LYS A 171 -25.85 5.54 -1.32
CA LYS A 171 -26.94 5.83 -2.26
C LYS A 171 -26.63 5.17 -3.61
N GLN A 172 -27.62 4.61 -4.24
CA GLN A 172 -27.48 4.09 -5.61
C GLN A 172 -27.51 5.18 -6.68
N ALA A 173 -28.25 6.28 -6.40
CA ALA A 173 -28.29 7.41 -7.31
C ALA A 173 -27.02 8.25 -7.18
N VAL A 174 -26.36 8.50 -8.29
CA VAL A 174 -25.18 9.37 -8.36
C VAL A 174 -25.63 10.82 -8.17
N GLU A 175 -25.09 11.50 -7.19
CA GLU A 175 -25.30 12.93 -6.95
C GLU A 175 -24.38 13.76 -7.86
N GLN A 176 -24.77 14.98 -8.18
CA GLN A 176 -23.99 15.86 -9.03
C GLN A 176 -23.68 17.18 -8.31
N ASP A 177 -22.48 17.69 -8.58
CA ASP A 177 -22.11 19.02 -8.18
C ASP A 177 -22.88 20.08 -9.00
N ASN A 178 -22.71 21.33 -8.67
CA ASN A 178 -23.35 22.46 -9.34
C ASN A 178 -22.83 22.73 -10.77
N GLN A 179 -21.75 22.07 -11.19
CA GLN A 179 -21.23 22.11 -12.57
C GLN A 179 -21.75 20.91 -13.37
N GLY A 180 -22.54 20.05 -12.74
CA GLY A 180 -23.07 18.84 -13.32
C GLY A 180 -22.04 17.70 -13.43
N ASN A 181 -20.98 17.72 -12.63
CA ASN A 181 -20.10 16.58 -12.48
C ASN A 181 -20.70 15.60 -11.46
N ASP A 182 -20.54 14.31 -11.73
CA ASP A 182 -20.94 13.28 -10.82
C ASP A 182 -20.00 13.25 -9.60
N LEU A 183 -20.59 13.20 -8.41
CA LEU A 183 -19.85 13.05 -7.15
C LEU A 183 -19.63 11.56 -6.86
N ARG A 184 -18.48 11.23 -6.30
CA ARG A 184 -18.17 9.87 -5.87
C ARG A 184 -19.17 9.42 -4.81
N PRO A 185 -19.83 8.26 -4.98
CA PRO A 185 -20.75 7.78 -3.96
C PRO A 185 -20.00 7.31 -2.72
N LYS A 186 -20.40 7.79 -1.55
CA LYS A 186 -19.86 7.36 -0.26
C LYS A 186 -20.00 5.86 -0.09
N GLN A 187 -18.92 5.20 0.32
CA GLN A 187 -18.91 3.77 0.58
C GLN A 187 -19.22 3.52 2.06
N VAL A 188 -20.17 2.64 2.31
CA VAL A 188 -20.57 2.24 3.66
C VAL A 188 -20.49 0.74 3.82
N GLU A 189 -20.15 0.30 5.03
CA GLU A 189 -20.15 -1.12 5.34
C GLU A 189 -21.59 -1.66 5.36
N LYS A 190 -21.81 -2.79 4.69
CA LYS A 190 -23.08 -3.51 4.62
C LYS A 190 -22.91 -4.92 5.16
N PRO A 191 -22.72 -5.07 6.47
CA PRO A 191 -22.35 -6.35 7.05
C PRO A 191 -23.49 -7.36 6.84
N ARG A 192 -23.09 -8.61 6.56
CA ARG A 192 -23.98 -9.75 6.39
C ARG A 192 -23.30 -11.01 6.90
N TRP A 193 -24.06 -12.06 7.19
CA TRP A 193 -23.49 -13.37 7.44
C TRP A 193 -22.78 -13.89 6.20
N MET A 194 -21.54 -14.31 6.38
CA MET A 194 -20.67 -14.88 5.36
C MET A 194 -20.13 -16.23 5.81
N GLU A 195 -19.81 -17.09 4.88
CA GLU A 195 -18.98 -18.28 5.09
C GLU A 195 -17.75 -18.15 4.23
N GLU A 196 -16.58 -18.28 4.86
CA GLU A 196 -15.31 -18.17 4.16
C GLU A 196 -14.40 -19.34 4.51
N THR A 197 -13.80 -19.92 3.49
CA THR A 197 -12.83 -20.99 3.65
C THR A 197 -11.48 -20.44 4.09
N PHE A 198 -10.75 -21.22 4.91
CA PHE A 198 -9.40 -20.85 5.28
C PHE A 198 -8.49 -21.01 4.07
N GLN A 199 -8.02 -19.90 3.55
CA GLN A 199 -7.28 -19.82 2.29
C GLN A 199 -6.09 -18.87 2.37
N ASP A 200 -5.25 -18.90 1.35
CA ASP A 200 -4.06 -18.05 1.25
C ASP A 200 -4.45 -16.59 0.96
N SER A 201 -4.17 -15.71 1.90
CA SER A 201 -4.42 -14.27 1.75
C SER A 201 -3.53 -13.60 0.69
N ASP A 202 -2.40 -14.21 0.34
CA ASP A 202 -1.50 -13.72 -0.71
C ASP A 202 -1.89 -14.21 -2.12
N GLY A 203 -2.82 -15.18 -2.21
CA GLY A 203 -3.40 -15.67 -3.45
C GLY A 203 -2.51 -16.63 -4.24
N TYR A 204 -1.41 -17.12 -3.68
CA TYR A 204 -0.56 -18.12 -4.34
C TYR A 204 -1.24 -19.49 -4.40
N GLU A 205 -1.93 -19.87 -3.31
CA GLU A 205 -2.77 -21.05 -3.27
C GLU A 205 -4.20 -20.68 -3.63
N GLN A 206 -4.70 -21.14 -4.76
CA GLN A 206 -6.05 -20.79 -5.24
C GLN A 206 -7.14 -21.65 -4.63
N ALA A 207 -6.79 -22.81 -4.10
CA ALA A 207 -7.69 -23.71 -3.40
C ALA A 207 -7.61 -23.45 -1.88
N PRO A 208 -8.68 -23.70 -1.13
CA PRO A 208 -8.63 -23.61 0.32
C PRO A 208 -7.55 -24.48 0.94
N PHE A 209 -6.93 -24.02 2.01
CA PHE A 209 -5.94 -24.78 2.74
C PHE A 209 -6.47 -26.14 3.18
N LYS A 210 -5.59 -27.15 3.16
CA LYS A 210 -5.85 -28.51 3.63
C LYS A 210 -5.03 -28.75 4.88
N PHE A 211 -5.71 -29.12 5.95
CA PHE A 211 -5.12 -29.41 7.25
C PHE A 211 -5.09 -30.89 7.48
N TYR A 212 -3.92 -31.44 7.80
CA TYR A 212 -3.79 -32.84 8.15
C TYR A 212 -4.18 -33.05 9.62
N LEU A 213 -5.19 -33.87 9.85
CA LEU A 213 -5.67 -34.22 11.18
C LEU A 213 -5.69 -35.75 11.32
N GLU A 214 -5.16 -36.24 12.42
CA GLU A 214 -5.28 -37.64 12.78
C GLU A 214 -6.69 -37.92 13.34
N LYS A 215 -7.07 -39.17 13.35
CA LYS A 215 -8.30 -39.60 14.02
C LYS A 215 -8.21 -39.39 15.52
N GLY A 216 -9.15 -38.68 16.11
CA GLY A 216 -9.24 -38.37 17.54
C GLY A 216 -9.51 -36.91 17.83
N GLU A 217 -9.34 -36.52 19.10
CA GLU A 217 -9.56 -35.16 19.56
C GLU A 217 -8.39 -34.25 19.19
N HIS A 218 -8.70 -33.12 18.57
CA HIS A 218 -7.78 -32.03 18.27
C HIS A 218 -8.29 -30.72 18.83
N THR A 219 -7.40 -29.82 19.22
CA THR A 219 -7.72 -28.45 19.63
C THR A 219 -7.47 -27.51 18.48
N LEU A 220 -8.50 -26.79 18.05
CA LEU A 220 -8.41 -25.71 17.10
C LEU A 220 -8.40 -24.37 17.86
N THR A 221 -7.34 -23.59 17.73
CA THR A 221 -7.22 -22.27 18.35
C THR A 221 -7.25 -21.20 17.27
N LEU A 222 -8.22 -20.28 17.33
CA LEU A 222 -8.19 -19.06 16.53
C LEU A 222 -7.71 -17.90 17.40
N LYS A 223 -6.59 -17.31 17.01
CA LYS A 223 -6.01 -16.13 17.65
C LYS A 223 -6.34 -14.89 16.83
N SER A 224 -6.91 -13.88 17.47
CA SER A 224 -7.18 -12.58 16.87
C SER A 224 -5.89 -11.78 16.67
N SER A 225 -5.72 -11.17 15.52
CA SER A 225 -4.60 -10.28 15.20
C SER A 225 -5.03 -8.90 14.70
N ARG A 226 -6.23 -8.82 14.11
CA ARG A 226 -6.78 -7.57 13.61
C ARG A 226 -8.29 -7.68 13.44
N GLU A 227 -9.03 -6.61 13.78
CA GLU A 227 -10.46 -6.44 13.58
C GLU A 227 -11.36 -7.42 14.34
N PRO A 228 -12.51 -6.94 14.86
CA PRO A 228 -13.47 -7.78 15.52
C PRO A 228 -14.40 -8.51 14.55
N MET A 229 -14.93 -9.67 14.95
CA MET A 229 -16.00 -10.39 14.25
C MET A 229 -16.86 -11.21 15.19
N VAL A 230 -18.04 -11.60 14.71
CA VAL A 230 -18.90 -12.58 15.38
C VAL A 230 -18.81 -13.90 14.62
N ILE A 231 -18.41 -14.97 15.31
CA ILE A 231 -18.30 -16.32 14.74
C ILE A 231 -19.55 -17.11 15.12
N ARG A 232 -20.19 -17.77 14.14
CA ARG A 232 -21.34 -18.66 14.37
C ARG A 232 -20.93 -20.12 14.49
N SER A 233 -20.04 -20.55 13.58
CA SER A 233 -19.54 -21.93 13.55
C SER A 233 -18.24 -22.01 12.74
N ILE A 234 -17.49 -23.07 13.01
CA ILE A 234 -16.38 -23.53 12.18
C ILE A 234 -16.83 -24.84 11.54
N ARG A 235 -16.55 -25.04 10.27
CA ARG A 235 -16.89 -26.27 9.53
C ARG A 235 -15.62 -26.99 9.12
N LEU A 236 -15.58 -28.29 9.36
CA LEU A 236 -14.56 -29.22 8.90
C LEU A 236 -15.15 -30.06 7.78
N PHE A 237 -14.60 -29.97 6.59
CA PHE A 237 -15.17 -30.62 5.40
C PHE A 237 -14.10 -30.91 4.35
N ASN A 238 -14.52 -31.45 3.22
CA ASN A 238 -13.66 -31.54 2.04
C ASN A 238 -14.36 -30.94 0.83
N GLU A 239 -13.78 -29.85 0.32
CA GLU A 239 -14.27 -29.19 -0.88
C GLU A 239 -14.20 -30.16 -2.08
N LYS A 240 -15.27 -30.21 -2.86
CA LYS A 240 -15.30 -30.93 -4.12
C LYS A 240 -14.78 -30.01 -5.24
N PRO A 241 -13.78 -30.44 -6.04
CA PRO A 241 -13.30 -29.60 -7.13
C PRO A 241 -14.43 -29.34 -8.13
N ALA A 242 -14.46 -28.12 -8.68
CA ALA A 242 -15.39 -27.78 -9.75
C ALA A 242 -15.12 -28.68 -10.98
N VAL A 243 -16.19 -29.14 -11.62
CA VAL A 243 -16.09 -29.98 -12.84
C VAL A 243 -15.63 -29.16 -14.03
N ALA A 244 -14.94 -29.77 -14.99
CA ALA A 244 -14.57 -29.07 -16.22
C ALA A 244 -15.81 -28.68 -17.04
N TYR A 245 -15.75 -27.56 -17.77
CA TYR A 245 -16.87 -27.11 -18.62
C TYR A 245 -17.37 -28.21 -19.57
N ALA A 246 -16.45 -28.96 -20.17
CA ALA A 246 -16.77 -30.07 -21.08
C ALA A 246 -17.66 -31.18 -20.45
N GLU A 247 -17.70 -31.25 -19.13
CA GLU A 247 -18.49 -32.23 -18.36
C GLU A 247 -19.83 -31.63 -17.88
N THR A 248 -20.10 -30.37 -18.19
CA THR A 248 -21.34 -29.69 -17.79
C THR A 248 -22.45 -29.87 -18.80
N ALA A 249 -23.71 -29.82 -18.36
CA ALA A 249 -24.86 -29.86 -19.23
C ALA A 249 -24.89 -28.72 -20.28
N GLY A 250 -24.24 -27.58 -19.99
CA GLY A 250 -24.10 -26.47 -20.91
C GLY A 250 -23.23 -26.78 -22.12
N ALA A 251 -22.17 -27.59 -21.97
CA ALA A 251 -21.30 -28.01 -23.05
C ALA A 251 -21.99 -29.03 -24.01
N GLU A 252 -22.77 -29.96 -23.45
CA GLU A 252 -23.44 -31.00 -24.19
C GLU A 252 -24.65 -30.49 -25.01
N GLN A 253 -25.25 -29.35 -24.61
CA GLN A 253 -26.50 -28.87 -25.22
C GLN A 253 -26.20 -28.08 -26.51
N THR A 254 -26.40 -28.75 -27.65
CA THR A 254 -26.27 -28.18 -29.02
C THR A 254 -27.59 -27.61 -29.58
N ASP A 255 -28.74 -28.01 -29.01
CA ASP A 255 -30.06 -27.59 -29.46
C ASP A 255 -30.56 -26.35 -28.72
N SER A 256 -30.88 -25.29 -29.47
CA SER A 256 -31.44 -24.05 -28.94
C SER A 256 -32.98 -24.04 -28.84
N SER A 257 -33.64 -25.18 -29.13
CA SER A 257 -35.10 -25.27 -29.06
C SER A 257 -35.54 -25.26 -27.56
N GLY A 258 -36.38 -24.29 -27.22
CA GLY A 258 -36.83 -24.09 -25.82
C GLY A 258 -35.94 -23.23 -24.95
N GLN A 259 -34.86 -22.67 -25.48
CA GLN A 259 -34.02 -21.69 -24.79
C GLN A 259 -34.61 -20.28 -24.87
N PRO A 260 -34.28 -19.39 -23.91
CA PRO A 260 -34.63 -17.96 -23.95
C PRO A 260 -34.19 -17.33 -25.27
N LYS A 261 -34.99 -16.41 -25.80
CA LYS A 261 -34.73 -15.73 -27.07
C LYS A 261 -34.78 -14.21 -26.91
N ASP A 262 -33.93 -13.54 -27.68
CA ASP A 262 -33.86 -12.06 -27.72
C ASP A 262 -33.66 -11.40 -26.35
N VAL A 263 -33.02 -12.12 -25.37
CA VAL A 263 -32.71 -11.59 -24.08
C VAL A 263 -31.29 -11.04 -24.11
N LEU A 264 -31.17 -9.75 -23.83
CA LEU A 264 -29.90 -9.05 -23.58
C LEU A 264 -30.06 -8.16 -22.36
N ILE A 265 -29.36 -8.54 -21.28
CA ILE A 265 -29.31 -7.77 -20.05
C ILE A 265 -27.97 -7.07 -20.03
N ARG A 266 -27.97 -5.74 -19.83
CA ARG A 266 -26.77 -4.95 -19.60
C ARG A 266 -26.85 -4.36 -18.20
N ILE A 267 -25.80 -4.48 -17.46
CA ILE A 267 -25.62 -3.89 -16.13
C ILE A 267 -24.35 -3.05 -16.18
N GLU A 268 -24.48 -1.79 -15.77
CA GLU A 268 -23.34 -0.89 -15.71
C GLU A 268 -22.34 -1.36 -14.63
N GLY A 269 -21.04 -1.21 -14.87
CA GLY A 269 -20.01 -1.63 -13.93
C GLY A 269 -20.14 -0.93 -12.58
N GLU A 270 -20.43 0.36 -12.60
CA GLU A 270 -20.63 1.19 -11.41
C GLU A 270 -21.89 0.82 -10.59
N ALA A 271 -22.82 0.06 -11.16
CA ALA A 271 -24.00 -0.44 -10.47
C ALA A 271 -23.74 -1.66 -9.57
N ALA A 272 -22.47 -1.94 -9.24
CA ALA A 272 -22.08 -3.00 -8.32
C ALA A 272 -22.79 -2.86 -6.97
N VAL A 273 -23.36 -3.98 -6.47
CA VAL A 273 -24.18 -4.01 -5.24
C VAL A 273 -23.36 -4.23 -3.98
N ALA A 274 -22.24 -4.97 -4.08
CA ALA A 274 -21.36 -5.26 -2.96
C ALA A 274 -19.90 -5.43 -3.41
N LYS A 275 -18.98 -5.17 -2.49
CA LYS A 275 -17.53 -5.18 -2.73
C LYS A 275 -16.79 -5.59 -1.47
N SER A 276 -15.60 -6.14 -1.62
CA SER A 276 -14.74 -6.54 -0.49
C SER A 276 -14.02 -5.38 0.20
N SER A 277 -13.93 -4.21 -0.45
CA SER A 277 -13.18 -3.07 0.07
C SER A 277 -13.90 -1.75 -0.24
N PRO A 278 -13.82 -0.75 0.64
CA PRO A 278 -14.38 0.58 0.38
C PRO A 278 -13.69 1.27 -0.80
N THR A 279 -12.48 0.84 -1.15
CA THR A 279 -11.68 1.41 -2.24
C THR A 279 -12.11 0.95 -3.63
N LEU A 280 -12.98 -0.06 -3.70
CA LEU A 280 -13.61 -0.51 -4.94
C LEU A 280 -14.84 0.35 -5.27
N TYR A 281 -14.71 1.66 -5.14
CA TYR A 281 -15.77 2.59 -5.51
C TYR A 281 -15.85 2.80 -7.03
N PRO A 282 -17.01 3.19 -7.54
CA PRO A 282 -17.17 3.57 -8.93
C PRO A 282 -16.29 4.76 -9.30
N THR A 283 -15.69 4.72 -10.49
CA THR A 283 -14.73 5.70 -11.00
C THR A 283 -15.20 6.35 -12.29
N SER A 284 -14.51 7.42 -12.69
CA SER A 284 -14.78 8.16 -13.92
C SER A 284 -13.67 7.94 -14.92
N GLU A 285 -13.99 7.33 -16.04
CA GLU A 285 -13.09 7.20 -17.20
C GLU A 285 -13.50 8.16 -18.33
N ARG A 286 -12.54 8.97 -18.78
CA ARG A 286 -12.77 9.96 -19.86
C ARG A 286 -11.84 9.77 -21.04
N SER A 287 -10.85 8.91 -20.95
CA SER A 287 -9.88 8.67 -22.04
C SER A 287 -10.48 7.91 -23.21
N SER A 288 -11.60 7.21 -23.00
CA SER A 288 -12.28 6.43 -24.03
C SER A 288 -13.75 6.81 -24.15
N SER A 289 -14.23 6.95 -25.38
CA SER A 289 -15.66 7.12 -25.65
C SER A 289 -16.42 5.79 -25.75
N ALA A 290 -15.77 4.67 -25.44
CA ALA A 290 -16.40 3.35 -25.38
C ALA A 290 -17.19 3.10 -24.10
N VAL A 291 -16.92 3.88 -23.07
CA VAL A 291 -17.59 3.80 -21.76
C VAL A 291 -18.93 4.54 -21.75
N SER A 292 -19.84 4.14 -20.90
CA SER A 292 -21.18 4.73 -20.76
C SER A 292 -21.56 4.90 -19.29
N PRO A 293 -22.06 6.11 -18.88
CA PRO A 293 -22.21 7.34 -19.66
C PRO A 293 -20.87 8.03 -19.98
N TYR A 294 -20.77 8.65 -21.15
CA TYR A 294 -19.57 9.40 -21.55
C TYR A 294 -19.81 10.90 -21.65
N SER A 295 -18.86 11.70 -21.15
CA SER A 295 -18.80 13.15 -21.35
C SER A 295 -17.35 13.61 -21.54
N ALA A 296 -17.11 14.48 -22.53
CA ALA A 296 -15.80 15.09 -22.76
C ALA A 296 -15.51 16.28 -21.83
N SER A 297 -16.54 16.87 -21.21
CA SER A 297 -16.44 18.10 -20.42
C SER A 297 -16.77 17.94 -18.94
N GLN A 298 -17.56 16.93 -18.60
CA GLN A 298 -18.00 16.68 -17.23
C GLN A 298 -17.45 15.36 -16.72
N VAL A 299 -17.23 15.26 -15.43
CA VAL A 299 -16.95 13.98 -14.76
C VAL A 299 -18.23 13.15 -14.79
N ARG A 300 -18.16 11.91 -15.31
CA ARG A 300 -19.22 10.92 -15.26
C ARG A 300 -18.68 9.67 -14.61
N ILE A 301 -19.38 9.18 -13.61
CA ILE A 301 -19.09 7.87 -13.02
C ILE A 301 -19.63 6.83 -13.97
N ASN A 302 -18.75 5.99 -14.51
CA ASN A 302 -19.08 5.10 -15.62
C ASN A 302 -18.25 3.80 -15.65
N THR A 303 -17.38 3.60 -14.66
CA THR A 303 -16.59 2.37 -14.58
C THR A 303 -16.40 1.96 -13.12
N ILE A 304 -15.92 0.74 -12.91
CA ILE A 304 -15.46 0.25 -11.61
C ILE A 304 -14.18 -0.56 -11.76
N GLY A 305 -13.30 -0.48 -10.79
CA GLY A 305 -12.06 -1.24 -10.75
C GLY A 305 -10.83 -0.42 -11.12
N GLY A 306 -10.18 -0.74 -12.26
CA GLY A 306 -8.93 -0.13 -12.66
C GLY A 306 -7.80 -0.46 -11.67
N PHE A 307 -6.97 0.52 -11.33
CA PHE A 307 -5.91 0.34 -10.37
C PHE A 307 -6.39 0.07 -8.93
N ASN A 308 -7.63 0.47 -8.61
CA ASN A 308 -8.22 0.20 -7.31
C ASN A 308 -8.54 -1.28 -7.08
N TRP A 309 -8.72 -2.05 -8.17
CA TRP A 309 -9.04 -3.48 -8.11
C TRP A 309 -7.90 -4.35 -8.65
N ARG A 310 -6.80 -4.41 -7.91
CA ARG A 310 -5.57 -5.07 -8.37
C ARG A 310 -5.03 -6.17 -7.45
N LEU A 311 -5.46 -6.20 -6.19
CA LEU A 311 -4.91 -7.14 -5.20
C LEU A 311 -5.67 -8.48 -5.20
N PRO A 312 -4.98 -9.62 -5.00
CA PRO A 312 -5.63 -10.91 -4.86
C PRO A 312 -6.70 -10.91 -3.76
N GLY A 313 -7.77 -11.66 -3.97
CA GLY A 313 -8.89 -11.78 -3.04
C GLY A 313 -9.90 -10.62 -3.11
N GLN A 314 -9.57 -9.47 -3.71
CA GLN A 314 -10.54 -8.38 -3.88
C GLN A 314 -11.67 -8.80 -4.83
N TRP A 315 -12.93 -8.58 -4.43
CA TRP A 315 -14.09 -8.96 -5.24
C TRP A 315 -15.14 -7.86 -5.36
N ILE A 316 -15.93 -7.96 -6.46
CA ILE A 316 -17.07 -7.09 -6.77
C ILE A 316 -18.25 -7.97 -7.18
N GLU A 317 -19.47 -7.63 -6.70
CA GLU A 317 -20.73 -8.32 -6.98
C GLU A 317 -21.70 -7.43 -7.75
N TRP A 318 -22.38 -8.03 -8.73
CA TRP A 318 -23.51 -7.44 -9.47
C TRP A 318 -24.73 -8.32 -9.35
N GLU A 319 -25.90 -7.71 -9.20
CA GLU A 319 -27.18 -8.41 -9.21
C GLU A 319 -27.77 -8.39 -10.63
N VAL A 320 -28.19 -9.52 -11.13
CA VAL A 320 -28.79 -9.73 -12.44
C VAL A 320 -30.19 -10.32 -12.27
N ASP A 321 -31.23 -9.72 -12.87
CA ASP A 321 -32.59 -10.28 -12.88
C ASP A 321 -32.85 -10.98 -14.22
N VAL A 322 -32.86 -12.31 -14.20
CA VAL A 322 -33.01 -13.16 -15.38
C VAL A 322 -34.49 -13.45 -15.61
N PRO A 323 -35.05 -13.07 -16.79
CA PRO A 323 -36.48 -13.18 -17.04
C PRO A 323 -37.00 -14.60 -17.26
N GLU A 324 -36.14 -15.50 -17.74
CA GLU A 324 -36.51 -16.87 -18.12
C GLU A 324 -35.36 -17.82 -17.79
N SER A 325 -35.65 -19.03 -17.26
CA SER A 325 -34.61 -20.04 -17.01
C SER A 325 -34.06 -20.58 -18.34
N GLY A 326 -32.73 -20.75 -18.42
CA GLY A 326 -32.06 -21.30 -19.60
C GLY A 326 -30.57 -21.04 -19.66
N LEU A 327 -29.99 -21.24 -20.84
CA LEU A 327 -28.57 -21.04 -21.09
C LEU A 327 -28.30 -19.62 -21.63
N TYR A 328 -27.28 -19.00 -21.06
CA TYR A 328 -26.88 -17.63 -21.37
C TYR A 328 -25.37 -17.56 -21.61
N HIS A 329 -24.94 -16.57 -22.38
CA HIS A 329 -23.57 -16.10 -22.45
C HIS A 329 -23.36 -14.95 -21.48
N ILE A 330 -22.18 -14.92 -20.82
CA ILE A 330 -21.76 -13.82 -19.96
C ILE A 330 -20.56 -13.12 -20.60
N GLY A 331 -20.61 -11.79 -20.65
CA GLY A 331 -19.55 -10.97 -21.22
C GLY A 331 -19.38 -9.66 -20.48
N PHE A 332 -18.23 -9.02 -20.68
CA PHE A 332 -17.86 -7.76 -19.99
C PHE A 332 -17.30 -6.77 -20.99
N THR A 333 -17.72 -5.49 -20.91
CA THR A 333 -16.91 -4.41 -21.47
C THR A 333 -15.84 -4.07 -20.46
N ALA A 334 -14.60 -4.41 -20.79
CA ALA A 334 -13.49 -4.30 -19.84
C ALA A 334 -12.21 -3.77 -20.51
N GLN A 335 -11.31 -3.24 -19.69
CA GLN A 335 -9.98 -2.79 -20.08
C GLN A 335 -8.94 -3.27 -19.07
N GLN A 336 -7.81 -3.78 -19.58
CA GLN A 336 -6.60 -4.02 -18.81
C GLN A 336 -5.41 -3.37 -19.53
N ASN A 337 -5.06 -2.15 -19.19
CA ASN A 337 -4.04 -1.35 -19.86
C ASN A 337 -2.79 -1.10 -18.99
N PHE A 338 -2.73 -1.66 -17.78
CA PHE A 338 -1.66 -1.40 -16.81
C PHE A 338 -0.47 -2.34 -16.96
N VAL A 339 -0.71 -3.64 -17.14
CA VAL A 339 0.37 -4.64 -17.11
C VAL A 339 0.50 -5.32 -18.48
N LYS A 340 1.48 -4.83 -19.24
CA LYS A 340 1.79 -5.39 -20.56
C LYS A 340 2.62 -6.68 -20.43
N GLY A 341 2.21 -7.72 -21.14
CA GLY A 341 2.92 -9.02 -21.18
C GLY A 341 2.44 -10.03 -20.15
N ILE A 342 1.45 -9.67 -19.32
CA ILE A 342 0.63 -10.60 -18.54
C ILE A 342 -0.85 -10.27 -18.73
N TYR A 343 -1.75 -11.12 -18.25
CA TYR A 343 -3.19 -10.88 -18.24
C TYR A 343 -3.70 -10.90 -16.81
N SER A 344 -4.77 -10.16 -16.56
CA SER A 344 -5.45 -10.19 -15.26
C SER A 344 -6.41 -11.35 -15.18
N THR A 345 -6.48 -12.01 -14.05
CA THR A 345 -7.32 -13.20 -13.84
C THR A 345 -8.42 -12.89 -12.83
N ARG A 346 -9.61 -13.42 -13.09
CA ARG A 346 -10.75 -13.33 -12.16
C ARG A 346 -11.38 -14.69 -11.94
N LYS A 347 -11.69 -15.01 -10.69
CA LYS A 347 -12.56 -16.10 -10.31
C LYS A 347 -14.00 -15.61 -10.43
N LEU A 348 -14.84 -16.34 -11.15
CA LEU A 348 -16.25 -16.01 -11.28
C LEU A 348 -17.08 -17.00 -10.48
N THR A 349 -17.98 -16.46 -9.65
CA THR A 349 -19.02 -17.23 -8.98
C THR A 349 -20.41 -16.70 -9.33
N ILE A 350 -21.39 -17.57 -9.38
CA ILE A 350 -22.81 -17.26 -9.53
C ILE A 350 -23.50 -17.81 -8.30
N ASP A 351 -24.20 -16.95 -7.56
CA ASP A 351 -24.87 -17.29 -6.30
C ASP A 351 -23.92 -17.96 -5.27
N GLY A 352 -22.64 -17.60 -5.30
CA GLY A 352 -21.59 -18.12 -4.41
C GLY A 352 -20.92 -19.40 -4.89
N GLU A 353 -21.38 -20.03 -5.97
CA GLU A 353 -20.81 -21.27 -6.50
C GLU A 353 -20.00 -21.04 -7.79
N ILE A 354 -18.95 -21.82 -7.99
CA ILE A 354 -18.14 -21.79 -9.22
C ILE A 354 -18.85 -22.66 -10.26
N PRO A 355 -19.30 -22.10 -11.41
CA PRO A 355 -20.09 -22.86 -12.37
C PRO A 355 -19.36 -24.08 -12.97
N PHE A 356 -18.06 -23.90 -13.23
CA PHE A 356 -17.15 -24.94 -13.75
C PHE A 356 -15.69 -24.50 -13.57
N ALA A 357 -14.76 -25.44 -13.69
CA ALA A 357 -13.35 -25.27 -13.31
C ALA A 357 -12.66 -24.09 -13.99
N GLU A 358 -12.97 -23.80 -15.26
CA GLU A 358 -12.37 -22.68 -16.00
C GLU A 358 -12.71 -21.31 -15.40
N MET A 359 -13.80 -21.21 -14.62
CA MET A 359 -14.21 -19.98 -13.97
C MET A 359 -13.42 -19.67 -12.69
N THR A 360 -12.56 -20.56 -12.25
CA THR A 360 -11.61 -20.25 -11.17
C THR A 360 -10.55 -19.24 -11.59
N LYS A 361 -10.32 -19.07 -12.92
CA LYS A 361 -9.25 -18.23 -13.47
C LYS A 361 -9.58 -17.66 -14.85
N ALA A 362 -10.72 -17.00 -14.99
CA ALA A 362 -11.12 -16.33 -16.23
C ALA A 362 -10.10 -15.22 -16.58
N PRO A 363 -9.41 -15.28 -17.75
CA PRO A 363 -8.34 -14.36 -18.09
C PRO A 363 -8.85 -13.14 -18.85
N PHE A 364 -8.36 -11.94 -18.48
CA PHE A 364 -8.56 -10.66 -19.17
C PHE A 364 -7.22 -10.16 -19.70
N ARG A 365 -7.03 -10.21 -21.03
CA ARG A 365 -5.74 -9.91 -21.66
C ARG A 365 -5.49 -8.40 -21.72
N TYR A 366 -4.19 -8.03 -21.70
CA TYR A 366 -3.75 -6.66 -21.91
C TYR A 366 -4.35 -6.04 -23.16
N GLN A 367 -4.94 -4.87 -23.01
CA GLN A 367 -5.48 -4.07 -24.11
C GLN A 367 -5.55 -2.60 -23.74
N SER A 368 -5.11 -1.73 -24.67
CA SER A 368 -5.10 -0.28 -24.46
C SER A 368 -6.46 0.38 -24.48
N ASP A 369 -7.48 -0.28 -25.08
CA ASP A 369 -8.84 0.22 -25.23
C ASP A 369 -9.85 -0.75 -24.61
N TYR A 370 -11.04 -0.25 -24.27
CA TYR A 370 -12.16 -1.10 -23.87
C TYR A 370 -12.59 -2.03 -24.99
N ARG A 371 -12.82 -3.27 -24.64
CA ARG A 371 -13.38 -4.29 -25.52
C ARG A 371 -14.43 -5.09 -24.79
N ILE A 372 -15.19 -5.84 -25.58
CA ILE A 372 -16.11 -6.83 -25.03
C ILE A 372 -15.39 -8.18 -24.98
N ASP A 373 -15.25 -8.70 -23.79
CA ASP A 373 -14.76 -10.03 -23.49
C ASP A 373 -15.93 -10.92 -23.12
N VAL A 374 -16.30 -11.86 -24.02
CA VAL A 374 -17.28 -12.91 -23.71
C VAL A 374 -16.54 -14.10 -23.15
N LEU A 375 -16.98 -14.61 -21.99
CA LEU A 375 -16.32 -15.74 -21.36
C LEU A 375 -16.44 -16.99 -22.25
N GLY A 376 -15.30 -17.60 -22.54
CA GLY A 376 -15.25 -18.77 -23.43
C GLY A 376 -13.83 -19.24 -23.74
N GLY A 377 -13.76 -20.42 -24.39
CA GLY A 377 -12.55 -20.96 -25.01
C GLY A 377 -12.54 -20.67 -26.52
N GLU A 378 -12.58 -21.72 -27.35
CA GLU A 378 -12.80 -21.58 -28.80
C GLU A 378 -14.22 -21.08 -29.10
N ASP A 379 -15.20 -21.52 -28.29
CA ASP A 379 -16.59 -21.06 -28.29
C ASP A 379 -16.92 -20.37 -26.96
N ALA A 380 -17.93 -19.50 -26.95
CA ALA A 380 -18.46 -18.88 -25.75
C ALA A 380 -19.06 -19.93 -24.81
N TYR A 381 -18.74 -19.82 -23.52
CA TYR A 381 -19.33 -20.68 -22.49
C TYR A 381 -20.81 -20.38 -22.33
N LYS A 382 -21.57 -21.42 -22.00
CA LYS A 382 -23.00 -21.36 -21.72
C LYS A 382 -23.22 -21.58 -20.23
N PHE A 383 -23.86 -20.62 -19.60
CA PHE A 383 -24.16 -20.62 -18.17
C PHE A 383 -25.64 -20.93 -17.97
N GLN A 384 -25.94 -21.95 -17.17
CA GLN A 384 -27.33 -22.24 -16.79
C GLN A 384 -27.76 -21.25 -15.70
N LEU A 385 -28.76 -20.42 -16.00
CA LEU A 385 -29.38 -19.49 -15.04
C LEU A 385 -30.85 -19.78 -14.93
N ASP A 386 -31.37 -19.77 -13.72
CA ASP A 386 -32.81 -19.87 -13.48
C ASP A 386 -33.48 -18.51 -13.60
N LYS A 387 -34.80 -18.50 -13.72
CA LYS A 387 -35.56 -17.26 -13.67
C LYS A 387 -35.47 -16.63 -12.29
N GLY A 388 -35.09 -15.36 -12.21
CA GLY A 388 -35.00 -14.60 -10.97
C GLY A 388 -33.71 -13.84 -10.83
N LYS A 389 -33.42 -13.42 -9.60
CA LYS A 389 -32.25 -12.67 -9.25
C LYS A 389 -31.06 -13.59 -9.00
N HIS A 390 -29.94 -13.27 -9.63
CA HIS A 390 -28.65 -13.94 -9.44
C HIS A 390 -27.58 -12.93 -9.05
N VAL A 391 -26.61 -13.36 -8.27
CA VAL A 391 -25.45 -12.57 -7.89
C VAL A 391 -24.24 -13.09 -8.65
N ILE A 392 -23.68 -12.27 -9.54
CA ILE A 392 -22.43 -12.57 -10.23
C ILE A 392 -21.30 -11.85 -9.51
N ARG A 393 -20.33 -12.62 -9.02
CA ARG A 393 -19.12 -12.10 -8.37
C ARG A 393 -17.91 -12.35 -9.25
N LEU A 394 -17.07 -11.34 -9.39
CA LEU A 394 -15.70 -11.48 -9.89
C LEU A 394 -14.73 -11.19 -8.76
N GLU A 395 -13.82 -12.12 -8.50
CA GLU A 395 -12.76 -12.02 -7.48
C GLU A 395 -11.39 -12.03 -8.16
N ASN A 396 -10.50 -11.15 -7.75
CA ASN A 396 -9.13 -11.10 -8.27
C ASN A 396 -8.35 -12.35 -7.83
N SER A 397 -7.78 -13.05 -8.79
CA SER A 397 -6.99 -14.26 -8.61
C SER A 397 -5.68 -14.15 -9.39
N LEU A 398 -4.59 -14.68 -8.87
CA LEU A 398 -3.31 -14.75 -9.59
C LEU A 398 -3.32 -15.79 -10.73
N GLY A 399 -4.29 -16.70 -10.73
CA GLY A 399 -4.46 -17.70 -11.79
C GLY A 399 -3.18 -18.50 -12.06
N ASP A 400 -2.87 -18.66 -13.33
CA ASP A 400 -1.68 -19.42 -13.78
C ASP A 400 -0.35 -18.73 -13.47
N PHE A 401 -0.38 -17.45 -13.05
CA PHE A 401 0.83 -16.72 -12.64
C PHE A 401 1.22 -17.01 -11.18
N ALA A 402 0.31 -17.46 -10.32
CA ALA A 402 0.56 -17.72 -8.91
C ALA A 402 1.83 -18.56 -8.67
N PRO A 403 1.98 -19.77 -9.26
CA PRO A 403 3.18 -20.58 -9.06
C PRO A 403 4.45 -19.94 -9.63
N LEU A 404 4.34 -19.13 -10.68
CA LEU A 404 5.50 -18.46 -11.27
C LEU A 404 6.01 -17.35 -10.36
N ILE A 405 5.09 -16.55 -9.82
CA ILE A 405 5.41 -15.45 -8.91
C ILE A 405 6.03 -16.02 -7.63
N ARG A 406 5.43 -17.05 -7.05
CA ARG A 406 5.96 -17.72 -5.86
C ARG A 406 7.37 -18.28 -6.09
N ASN A 407 7.63 -18.92 -7.22
CA ASN A 407 8.97 -19.42 -7.55
C ASN A 407 10.01 -18.30 -7.66
N VAL A 408 9.66 -17.14 -8.20
CA VAL A 408 10.58 -15.98 -8.23
C VAL A 408 10.79 -15.42 -6.83
N GLU A 409 9.77 -15.37 -5.99
CA GLU A 409 9.86 -14.93 -4.61
C GLU A 409 10.77 -15.84 -3.78
N ASP A 410 10.63 -17.16 -3.92
CA ASP A 410 11.51 -18.14 -3.31
C ASP A 410 12.96 -17.99 -3.79
N SER A 411 13.15 -17.81 -5.13
CA SER A 411 14.47 -17.52 -5.69
C SER A 411 15.07 -16.24 -5.08
N LEU A 412 14.27 -15.20 -4.93
CA LEU A 412 14.68 -13.94 -4.33
C LEU A 412 15.16 -14.13 -2.88
N TYR A 413 14.41 -14.89 -2.07
CA TYR A 413 14.81 -15.23 -0.70
C TYR A 413 16.14 -15.98 -0.63
N ASN A 414 16.30 -17.02 -1.45
CA ASN A 414 17.52 -17.83 -1.50
C ASN A 414 18.73 -17.01 -1.99
N LEU A 415 18.53 -16.22 -3.04
CA LEU A 415 19.58 -15.36 -3.60
C LEU A 415 20.00 -14.28 -2.60
N ASN A 416 19.07 -13.67 -1.87
CA ASN A 416 19.39 -12.75 -0.77
C ASN A 416 20.19 -13.43 0.35
N SER A 417 19.85 -14.68 0.70
CA SER A 417 20.62 -15.47 1.67
C SER A 417 22.04 -15.74 1.20
N MET A 418 22.21 -16.12 -0.06
CA MET A 418 23.56 -16.31 -0.63
C MET A 418 24.33 -14.99 -0.72
N TYR A 419 23.66 -13.89 -1.07
CA TYR A 419 24.26 -12.56 -1.06
C TYR A 419 24.85 -12.22 0.31
N ARG A 420 24.07 -12.43 1.40
CA ARG A 420 24.57 -12.21 2.76
C ARG A 420 25.82 -13.03 3.09
N ARG A 421 25.80 -14.33 2.76
CA ARG A 421 26.94 -15.21 3.01
C ARG A 421 28.19 -14.82 2.24
N ILE A 422 28.04 -14.37 0.98
CA ILE A 422 29.15 -13.84 0.19
C ILE A 422 29.66 -12.55 0.84
N LEU A 423 28.76 -11.66 1.22
CA LEU A 423 29.06 -10.39 1.85
C LEU A 423 29.83 -10.57 3.17
N MET A 424 29.47 -11.58 3.98
CA MET A 424 30.19 -11.92 5.25
C MET A 424 31.67 -12.28 5.02
N ILE A 425 32.03 -12.70 3.81
CA ILE A 425 33.41 -13.06 3.45
C ILE A 425 34.13 -11.89 2.75
N THR A 426 33.42 -11.20 1.85
CA THR A 426 34.06 -10.24 0.91
C THR A 426 33.92 -8.80 1.35
N GLY A 427 32.95 -8.51 2.22
CA GLY A 427 32.50 -7.14 2.47
C GLY A 427 31.67 -6.58 1.32
N THR A 428 31.17 -5.36 1.52
CA THR A 428 30.30 -4.63 0.55
C THR A 428 31.05 -4.13 -0.69
N LYS A 429 32.36 -3.93 -0.57
CA LYS A 429 33.28 -3.48 -1.63
C LYS A 429 34.44 -4.45 -1.73
N PRO A 430 34.28 -5.59 -2.40
CA PRO A 430 35.35 -6.57 -2.57
C PRO A 430 36.56 -5.99 -3.29
N ASP A 431 37.77 -6.39 -2.89
CA ASP A 431 38.97 -6.10 -3.65
C ASP A 431 38.96 -6.93 -4.94
N GLU A 432 39.03 -6.25 -6.08
CA GLU A 432 38.95 -6.85 -7.41
C GLU A 432 40.12 -7.81 -7.72
N PHE A 433 41.23 -7.67 -7.02
CA PHE A 433 42.45 -8.44 -7.27
C PHE A 433 42.61 -9.60 -6.28
N ARG A 434 41.76 -9.68 -5.24
CA ARG A 434 41.81 -10.72 -4.23
C ARG A 434 40.96 -11.92 -4.66
N ASP A 435 41.59 -13.12 -4.60
CA ASP A 435 40.85 -14.39 -4.70
C ASP A 435 40.28 -14.78 -3.34
N TYR A 436 38.99 -14.58 -3.15
CA TYR A 436 38.25 -14.89 -1.92
C TYR A 436 37.88 -16.38 -1.80
N ARG A 437 37.87 -17.11 -2.89
CA ARG A 437 37.45 -18.53 -2.95
C ARG A 437 36.09 -18.78 -2.25
N VAL A 438 35.13 -17.92 -2.55
CA VAL A 438 33.81 -17.95 -1.90
C VAL A 438 33.08 -19.27 -2.11
N GLU A 439 33.30 -19.92 -3.27
CA GLU A 439 32.77 -21.23 -3.64
C GLU A 439 33.30 -22.37 -2.74
N LYS A 440 34.42 -22.18 -2.07
CA LYS A 440 35.00 -23.16 -1.11
C LYS A 440 34.61 -22.84 0.33
N GLN A 441 34.26 -21.61 0.64
CA GLN A 441 33.93 -21.17 1.98
C GLN A 441 32.43 -21.27 2.27
N ILE A 442 31.58 -21.12 1.25
CA ILE A 442 30.13 -21.21 1.39
C ILE A 442 29.70 -22.60 0.88
N PRO A 443 29.20 -23.48 1.78
CA PRO A 443 28.69 -24.78 1.37
C PRO A 443 27.57 -24.63 0.35
N ASN A 444 27.59 -25.45 -0.69
CA ASN A 444 26.57 -25.57 -1.73
C ASN A 444 26.29 -24.29 -2.55
N LEU A 445 27.16 -23.25 -2.51
CA LEU A 445 26.94 -22.00 -3.22
C LEU A 445 26.64 -22.19 -4.70
N LEU A 446 27.51 -22.95 -5.41
CA LEU A 446 27.36 -23.18 -6.85
C LEU A 446 26.15 -24.09 -7.17
N GLU A 447 25.83 -25.02 -6.27
CA GLU A 447 24.65 -25.88 -6.40
C GLU A 447 23.37 -25.06 -6.28
N VAL A 448 23.28 -24.15 -5.28
CA VAL A 448 22.16 -23.21 -5.15
C VAL A 448 22.06 -22.31 -6.37
N PHE A 449 23.15 -21.71 -6.84
CA PHE A 449 23.13 -20.88 -8.04
C PHE A 449 22.65 -21.65 -9.28
N SER A 450 23.08 -22.92 -9.44
CA SER A 450 22.63 -23.76 -10.54
C SER A 450 21.13 -24.08 -10.46
N GLY A 451 20.63 -24.39 -9.27
CA GLY A 451 19.20 -24.61 -9.03
C GLY A 451 18.37 -23.37 -9.35
N GLU A 452 18.79 -22.21 -8.85
CA GLU A 452 18.07 -20.95 -9.07
C GLU A 452 18.15 -20.49 -10.53
N SER A 453 19.30 -20.62 -11.20
CA SER A 453 19.40 -20.34 -12.64
C SER A 453 18.43 -21.18 -13.46
N LYS A 454 18.36 -22.50 -13.19
CA LYS A 454 17.43 -23.41 -13.86
C LYS A 454 15.99 -22.99 -13.62
N ARG A 455 15.61 -22.71 -12.35
CA ARG A 455 14.26 -22.27 -11.96
C ARG A 455 13.86 -20.99 -12.68
N LEU A 456 14.69 -19.98 -12.65
CA LEU A 456 14.41 -18.68 -13.30
C LEU A 456 14.27 -18.82 -14.83
N LYS A 457 15.06 -19.69 -15.48
CA LYS A 457 14.92 -19.97 -16.92
C LYS A 457 13.58 -20.65 -17.22
N GLU A 458 13.16 -21.56 -16.37
CA GLU A 458 11.87 -22.27 -16.53
C GLU A 458 10.71 -21.29 -16.35
N VAL A 459 10.71 -20.48 -15.31
CA VAL A 459 9.73 -19.41 -15.10
C VAL A 459 9.68 -18.47 -16.31
N ALA A 460 10.82 -18.02 -16.81
CA ALA A 460 10.87 -17.15 -18.00
C ALA A 460 10.27 -17.84 -19.25
N GLY A 461 10.50 -19.13 -19.40
CA GLY A 461 9.90 -19.95 -20.46
C GLY A 461 8.38 -20.03 -20.36
N GLN A 462 7.85 -20.29 -19.17
CA GLN A 462 6.42 -20.35 -18.89
C GLN A 462 5.74 -18.99 -19.08
N LEU A 463 6.35 -17.90 -18.59
CA LEU A 463 5.85 -16.54 -18.84
C LEU A 463 5.68 -16.23 -20.32
N ARG A 464 6.65 -16.65 -21.14
CA ARG A 464 6.58 -16.47 -22.58
C ARG A 464 5.44 -17.27 -23.22
N LEU A 465 5.18 -18.49 -22.74
CA LEU A 465 4.07 -19.32 -23.21
C LEU A 465 2.72 -18.69 -22.85
N LEU A 466 2.56 -18.23 -21.62
CA LEU A 466 1.33 -17.61 -21.14
C LEU A 466 1.04 -16.26 -21.83
N SER A 467 2.06 -15.42 -21.99
CA SER A 467 1.92 -14.11 -22.63
C SER A 467 1.81 -14.19 -24.15
N GLY A 468 2.26 -15.27 -24.76
CA GLY A 468 2.30 -15.48 -26.21
C GLY A 468 3.33 -14.61 -26.95
N GLN A 469 4.15 -13.83 -26.21
CA GLN A 469 5.16 -12.92 -26.75
C GLN A 469 6.31 -12.71 -25.77
N SER A 470 7.46 -12.23 -26.26
CA SER A 470 8.54 -11.80 -25.39
C SER A 470 8.17 -10.49 -24.69
N SER A 471 8.45 -10.39 -23.39
CA SER A 471 8.18 -9.23 -22.57
C SER A 471 9.42 -8.74 -21.81
N ASP A 472 9.39 -7.49 -21.35
CA ASP A 472 10.44 -6.93 -20.48
C ASP A 472 10.52 -7.71 -19.15
N GLN A 473 9.40 -8.26 -18.70
CA GLN A 473 9.26 -9.11 -17.54
C GLN A 473 10.09 -10.41 -17.69
N GLU A 474 9.98 -11.08 -18.82
CA GLU A 474 10.80 -12.26 -19.18
C GLU A 474 12.29 -11.91 -19.24
N ALA A 475 12.63 -10.76 -19.84
CA ALA A 475 14.03 -10.35 -20.02
C ALA A 475 14.76 -10.12 -18.69
N LEU A 476 14.08 -9.55 -17.70
CA LEU A 476 14.64 -9.30 -16.38
C LEU A 476 14.99 -10.61 -15.65
N ILE A 477 14.09 -11.60 -15.67
CA ILE A 477 14.32 -12.91 -15.06
C ILE A 477 15.48 -13.63 -15.76
N LYS A 478 15.53 -13.58 -17.10
CA LYS A 478 16.63 -14.17 -17.88
C LYS A 478 17.98 -13.52 -17.58
N THR A 479 18.02 -12.22 -17.37
CA THR A 479 19.25 -11.50 -17.03
C THR A 479 19.84 -12.02 -15.72
N MET A 480 19.00 -12.25 -14.70
CA MET A 480 19.47 -12.83 -13.44
C MET A 480 19.97 -14.27 -13.65
N ALA A 481 19.22 -15.09 -14.37
CA ALA A 481 19.62 -16.48 -14.65
C ALA A 481 20.96 -16.57 -15.39
N GLN A 482 21.16 -15.72 -16.40
CA GLN A 482 22.42 -15.62 -17.13
C GLN A 482 23.57 -15.18 -16.22
N GLN A 483 23.35 -14.21 -15.33
CA GLN A 483 24.38 -13.79 -14.37
C GLN A 483 24.81 -14.94 -13.46
N LEU A 484 23.85 -15.76 -12.98
CA LEU A 484 24.16 -16.94 -12.18
C LEU A 484 25.02 -17.95 -12.97
N ASP A 485 24.67 -18.23 -14.22
CA ASP A 485 25.46 -19.12 -15.09
C ASP A 485 26.91 -18.60 -15.23
N GLU A 486 27.10 -17.30 -15.47
CA GLU A 486 28.43 -16.70 -15.59
C GLU A 486 29.23 -16.78 -14.28
N MET A 487 28.54 -16.72 -13.13
CA MET A 487 29.15 -16.87 -11.81
C MET A 487 29.52 -18.34 -11.51
N ILE A 488 28.74 -19.30 -12.02
CA ILE A 488 29.02 -20.73 -11.92
C ILE A 488 30.23 -21.09 -12.80
N ASP A 489 30.25 -20.59 -14.05
CA ASP A 489 31.33 -20.86 -15.00
C ASP A 489 32.67 -20.28 -14.53
N LYS A 490 32.65 -19.13 -13.83
CA LYS A 490 33.82 -18.41 -13.34
C LYS A 490 33.64 -17.97 -11.90
N PRO A 491 33.75 -18.90 -10.91
CA PRO A 491 33.51 -18.59 -9.51
C PRO A 491 34.43 -17.52 -8.91
N ASP A 492 35.63 -17.37 -9.42
CA ASP A 492 36.57 -16.32 -9.03
C ASP A 492 36.06 -14.91 -9.31
N THR A 493 35.09 -14.77 -10.22
CA THR A 493 34.51 -13.49 -10.58
C THR A 493 33.32 -13.09 -9.68
N ILE A 494 32.82 -13.99 -8.83
CA ILE A 494 31.65 -13.72 -7.97
C ILE A 494 31.81 -12.40 -7.17
N PRO A 495 32.92 -12.16 -6.47
CA PRO A 495 33.08 -10.92 -5.70
C PRO A 495 32.99 -9.65 -6.57
N ARG A 496 33.59 -9.67 -7.77
CA ARG A 496 33.55 -8.54 -8.71
C ARG A 496 32.14 -8.26 -9.27
N ARG A 497 31.26 -9.26 -9.28
CA ARG A 497 29.88 -9.17 -9.78
C ARG A 497 28.86 -8.85 -8.68
N LEU A 498 29.32 -8.69 -7.43
CA LEU A 498 28.42 -8.59 -6.26
C LEU A 498 27.46 -7.37 -6.36
N ALA A 499 27.92 -6.24 -6.89
CA ALA A 499 27.07 -5.06 -7.09
C ALA A 499 25.97 -5.32 -8.14
N ALA A 500 26.33 -5.92 -9.29
CA ALA A 500 25.35 -6.28 -10.32
C ALA A 500 24.39 -7.37 -9.83
N TYR A 501 24.89 -8.32 -9.04
CA TYR A 501 24.07 -9.35 -8.40
C TYR A 501 23.00 -8.73 -7.49
N LYS A 502 23.39 -7.80 -6.63
CA LYS A 502 22.45 -7.06 -5.76
C LYS A 502 21.39 -6.32 -6.59
N THR A 503 21.82 -5.62 -7.65
CA THR A 503 20.91 -4.87 -8.52
C THR A 503 19.88 -5.77 -9.21
N ASN A 504 20.32 -6.89 -9.78
CA ASN A 504 19.44 -7.83 -10.46
C ASN A 504 18.48 -8.55 -9.49
N THR A 505 18.97 -8.90 -8.30
CA THR A 505 18.13 -9.47 -7.25
C THR A 505 17.06 -8.45 -6.80
N GLY A 506 17.43 -7.17 -6.64
CA GLY A 506 16.47 -6.10 -6.39
C GLY A 506 15.43 -5.97 -7.51
N GLY A 507 15.85 -6.13 -8.76
CA GLY A 507 14.93 -6.17 -9.92
C GLY A 507 13.91 -7.30 -9.85
N LEU A 508 14.32 -8.51 -9.43
CA LEU A 508 13.36 -9.61 -9.21
C LEU A 508 12.29 -9.24 -8.18
N GLY A 509 12.67 -8.52 -7.12
CA GLY A 509 11.71 -8.08 -6.12
C GLY A 509 10.68 -7.09 -6.64
N THR A 510 11.10 -6.13 -7.47
CA THR A 510 10.18 -5.23 -8.17
C THR A 510 9.27 -6.00 -9.11
N TRP A 511 9.79 -7.01 -9.77
CA TRP A 511 9.01 -7.89 -10.65
C TRP A 511 7.92 -8.64 -9.87
N VAL A 512 8.25 -9.24 -8.72
CA VAL A 512 7.26 -9.93 -7.84
C VAL A 512 6.13 -8.99 -7.47
N GLN A 513 6.45 -7.78 -7.01
CA GLN A 513 5.45 -6.78 -6.66
C GLN A 513 4.51 -6.45 -7.84
N GLN A 514 5.06 -6.16 -9.01
CA GLN A 514 4.28 -5.83 -10.21
C GLN A 514 3.44 -7.00 -10.71
N ALA A 515 3.96 -8.22 -10.65
CA ALA A 515 3.26 -9.41 -11.13
C ALA A 515 2.09 -9.83 -10.23
N ARG A 516 2.13 -9.49 -8.94
CA ARG A 516 1.02 -9.70 -8.00
C ARG A 516 -0.15 -8.77 -8.27
N GLU A 517 0.09 -7.62 -8.87
CA GLU A 517 -0.96 -6.64 -9.18
C GLU A 517 -1.62 -6.99 -10.50
N GLN A 518 -2.93 -7.24 -10.47
CA GLN A 518 -3.72 -7.63 -11.63
C GLN A 518 -4.93 -6.72 -11.82
N PRO A 519 -4.73 -5.45 -12.19
CA PRO A 519 -5.80 -4.48 -12.35
C PRO A 519 -6.73 -4.86 -13.49
N LEU A 520 -8.02 -4.57 -13.32
CA LEU A 520 -9.05 -4.74 -14.33
C LEU A 520 -10.12 -3.67 -14.13
N GLU A 521 -10.52 -3.00 -15.20
CA GLU A 521 -11.56 -2.00 -15.21
C GLU A 521 -12.75 -2.47 -16.04
N ILE A 522 -13.98 -2.30 -15.50
CA ILE A 522 -15.21 -2.78 -16.12
C ILE A 522 -16.18 -1.61 -16.29
N ASP A 523 -16.67 -1.42 -17.52
CA ASP A 523 -17.76 -0.50 -17.87
C ASP A 523 -19.11 -1.19 -17.76
N ALA A 524 -19.24 -2.43 -18.26
CA ALA A 524 -20.52 -3.14 -18.23
C ALA A 524 -20.37 -4.66 -18.19
N LEU A 525 -21.35 -5.31 -17.56
CA LEU A 525 -21.61 -6.75 -17.59
C LEU A 525 -22.80 -7.03 -18.51
N TYR A 526 -22.71 -8.10 -19.28
CA TYR A 526 -23.77 -8.58 -20.17
C TYR A 526 -24.16 -10.01 -19.85
N VAL A 527 -25.47 -10.26 -19.85
CA VAL A 527 -26.05 -11.61 -19.86
C VAL A 527 -26.97 -11.69 -21.09
N ALA A 528 -26.61 -12.56 -22.02
CA ALA A 528 -27.26 -12.65 -23.33
C ALA A 528 -27.76 -14.07 -23.62
N SER A 529 -28.97 -14.22 -24.15
CA SER A 529 -29.44 -15.51 -24.69
C SER A 529 -28.56 -15.99 -25.85
N LEU A 530 -28.59 -17.27 -26.13
CA LEU A 530 -27.70 -17.89 -27.14
C LEU A 530 -27.88 -17.32 -28.57
N ASP A 531 -29.07 -16.76 -28.88
CA ASP A 531 -29.40 -16.12 -30.15
C ASP A 531 -29.16 -14.62 -30.17
N SER A 532 -28.91 -13.99 -29.00
CA SER A 532 -28.66 -12.56 -28.90
C SER A 532 -27.17 -12.26 -29.06
N SER A 533 -26.85 -11.22 -29.83
CA SER A 533 -25.45 -10.74 -29.94
C SER A 533 -25.20 -9.60 -28.96
N ILE A 534 -24.11 -9.71 -28.21
CA ILE A 534 -23.62 -8.61 -27.37
C ILE A 534 -23.12 -7.50 -28.32
N PRO A 535 -23.64 -6.25 -28.23
CA PRO A 535 -23.27 -5.18 -29.15
C PRO A 535 -21.80 -4.78 -28.96
N GLY A 536 -21.07 -4.54 -30.03
CA GLY A 536 -19.67 -4.08 -30.01
C GLY A 536 -19.54 -2.67 -29.37
N THR A 537 -18.33 -2.31 -28.95
CA THR A 537 -18.05 -1.02 -28.29
C THR A 537 -18.26 0.24 -29.15
N GLY A 538 -18.61 0.10 -30.41
CA GLY A 538 -18.87 1.22 -31.32
C GLY A 538 -17.65 2.08 -31.71
N MET A 539 -16.46 1.71 -31.31
CA MET A 539 -15.20 2.47 -31.46
C MET A 539 -14.61 2.35 -32.87
N GLY A 540 -15.29 2.93 -33.89
CA GLY A 540 -14.69 3.10 -35.20
C GLY A 540 -13.62 4.22 -35.24
N PRO A 541 -12.73 4.26 -36.25
CA PRO A 541 -11.67 5.27 -36.36
C PRO A 541 -12.20 6.72 -36.36
N LEU A 542 -13.38 6.94 -36.89
CA LEU A 542 -14.03 8.26 -36.90
C LEU A 542 -14.56 8.67 -35.51
N ALA A 543 -15.02 7.72 -34.71
CA ALA A 543 -15.45 7.98 -33.36
C ALA A 543 -14.24 8.35 -32.46
N LYS A 544 -13.10 7.64 -32.60
CA LYS A 544 -11.83 7.99 -31.94
C LYS A 544 -11.35 9.40 -32.30
N LEU A 545 -11.33 9.73 -33.60
CA LEU A 545 -10.93 11.06 -34.05
C LEU A 545 -11.88 12.16 -33.52
N GLY A 546 -13.19 11.89 -33.50
CA GLY A 546 -14.19 12.80 -32.94
C GLY A 546 -14.01 12.99 -31.42
N HIS A 547 -13.65 11.93 -30.71
CA HIS A 547 -13.32 11.97 -29.30
C HIS A 547 -12.09 12.85 -29.04
N GLU A 548 -10.97 12.57 -29.72
CA GLU A 548 -9.73 13.35 -29.59
C GLU A 548 -9.93 14.84 -29.88
N ALA A 549 -10.70 15.16 -30.93
CA ALA A 549 -11.00 16.53 -31.28
C ALA A 549 -11.83 17.25 -30.20
N LYS A 550 -12.83 16.57 -29.61
CA LYS A 550 -13.64 17.12 -28.51
C LYS A 550 -12.79 17.32 -27.26
N THR A 551 -11.99 16.32 -26.85
CA THR A 551 -11.11 16.38 -25.69
C THR A 551 -10.09 17.49 -25.85
N PHE A 552 -9.47 17.60 -27.04
CA PHE A 552 -8.54 18.69 -27.34
C PHE A 552 -9.21 20.08 -27.24
N TYR A 553 -10.44 20.24 -27.77
CA TYR A 553 -11.17 21.49 -27.65
C TYR A 553 -11.45 21.86 -26.18
N HIS A 554 -11.94 20.90 -25.39
CA HIS A 554 -12.28 21.14 -24.00
C HIS A 554 -11.05 21.38 -23.11
N SER A 555 -9.87 20.86 -23.49
CA SER A 555 -8.63 21.08 -22.74
C SER A 555 -8.20 22.56 -22.65
N PHE A 556 -8.72 23.44 -23.53
CA PHE A 556 -8.47 24.89 -23.44
C PHE A 556 -9.34 25.61 -22.39
N PHE A 557 -10.36 24.96 -21.88
CA PHE A 557 -11.35 25.55 -20.97
C PHE A 557 -11.35 24.89 -19.60
N ILE A 558 -10.66 23.76 -19.45
CA ILE A 558 -10.55 23.05 -18.17
C ILE A 558 -9.27 23.50 -17.48
N ASP A 559 -9.39 24.05 -16.28
CA ASP A 559 -8.25 24.33 -15.42
C ASP A 559 -7.83 23.07 -14.68
N TYR A 560 -6.75 22.42 -15.14
CA TYR A 560 -6.23 21.19 -14.55
C TYR A 560 -5.61 21.37 -13.16
N ASN A 561 -5.38 22.60 -12.69
CA ASN A 561 -4.84 22.88 -11.35
C ASN A 561 -5.95 23.04 -10.31
N GLN A 562 -7.16 23.28 -10.73
CA GLN A 562 -8.31 23.30 -9.83
C GLN A 562 -8.82 21.88 -9.62
N ILE A 563 -8.90 21.49 -8.38
CA ILE A 563 -9.56 20.25 -7.96
C ILE A 563 -10.98 20.61 -7.56
N GLY A 564 -11.80 20.92 -8.56
CA GLY A 564 -13.20 21.29 -8.42
C GLY A 564 -13.47 22.54 -7.56
N ASN A 565 -14.17 23.53 -8.08
CA ASN A 565 -14.71 24.64 -7.30
C ASN A 565 -16.23 24.52 -7.28
N VAL A 566 -16.80 24.32 -6.12
CA VAL A 566 -18.26 24.14 -5.91
C VAL A 566 -18.99 25.47 -5.69
N ALA A 567 -18.29 26.61 -5.67
CA ALA A 567 -18.92 27.91 -5.43
C ALA A 567 -19.77 28.37 -6.63
N THR A 568 -21.07 28.43 -6.42
CA THR A 568 -22.05 28.86 -7.45
C THR A 568 -22.56 30.26 -7.30
N SER A 569 -22.32 30.93 -6.17
CA SER A 569 -22.79 32.31 -5.95
C SER A 569 -21.73 33.13 -5.21
N GLU A 570 -21.62 34.41 -5.53
CA GLU A 570 -20.74 35.39 -4.84
C GLU A 570 -21.12 35.60 -3.37
N ASP A 571 -22.29 35.09 -2.94
CA ASP A 571 -22.80 35.23 -1.58
C ASP A 571 -22.45 34.07 -0.63
N GLN A 572 -21.76 33.00 -1.11
CA GLN A 572 -21.42 31.87 -0.26
C GLN A 572 -20.02 32.03 0.38
N ARG A 573 -19.93 31.71 1.67
CA ARG A 573 -18.65 31.65 2.39
C ARG A 573 -17.71 30.66 1.69
N THR A 574 -16.50 31.08 1.36
CA THR A 574 -15.54 30.24 0.62
C THR A 574 -14.16 30.38 1.22
N VAL A 575 -13.52 29.25 1.50
CA VAL A 575 -12.14 29.15 1.99
C VAL A 575 -11.24 28.64 0.86
N THR A 576 -10.16 29.35 0.58
CA THR A 576 -9.14 28.93 -0.37
C THR A 576 -8.05 28.14 0.37
N VAL A 577 -7.89 26.88 0.01
CA VAL A 577 -6.96 25.95 0.64
C VAL A 577 -5.88 25.54 -0.36
N TRP A 578 -4.61 25.68 0.04
CA TRP A 578 -3.49 25.17 -0.74
C TRP A 578 -2.95 23.88 -0.14
N ILE A 579 -2.69 22.89 -1.00
CA ILE A 579 -2.14 21.59 -0.63
C ILE A 579 -0.92 21.27 -1.51
N GLY A 580 0.13 20.74 -0.89
CA GLY A 580 1.40 20.40 -1.56
C GLY A 580 1.54 18.95 -1.99
N SER A 581 0.58 18.10 -1.65
CA SER A 581 0.64 16.64 -1.92
C SER A 581 0.35 16.26 -3.37
N GLY A 582 0.40 14.96 -3.65
CA GLY A 582 0.03 14.40 -4.95
C GLY A 582 -1.46 14.60 -5.28
N ARG A 583 -1.77 14.52 -6.57
CA ARG A 583 -3.15 14.70 -7.08
C ARG A 583 -4.15 13.72 -6.45
N ASP A 584 -3.74 12.49 -6.21
CA ASP A 584 -4.63 11.45 -5.65
C ASP A 584 -5.05 11.80 -4.22
N GLN A 585 -4.11 12.27 -3.40
CA GLN A 585 -4.40 12.77 -2.05
C GLN A 585 -5.35 13.97 -2.07
N ALA A 586 -5.08 14.92 -2.96
CA ALA A 586 -5.91 16.10 -3.12
C ALA A 586 -7.33 15.76 -3.63
N ASN A 587 -7.46 14.78 -4.53
CA ASN A 587 -8.76 14.30 -5.00
C ASN A 587 -9.55 13.61 -3.87
N THR A 588 -8.88 12.77 -3.06
CA THR A 588 -9.50 12.13 -1.89
C THR A 588 -10.00 13.17 -0.90
N MET A 589 -9.15 14.15 -0.56
CA MET A 589 -9.56 15.25 0.32
C MET A 589 -10.74 16.03 -0.23
N LYS A 590 -10.73 16.35 -1.54
CA LYS A 590 -11.84 17.06 -2.17
C LYS A 590 -13.14 16.27 -2.11
N ALA A 591 -13.09 14.96 -2.33
CA ALA A 591 -14.25 14.10 -2.19
C ALA A 591 -14.82 14.16 -0.76
N MET A 592 -13.97 14.06 0.26
CA MET A 592 -14.39 14.17 1.67
C MET A 592 -14.97 15.55 2.01
N ILE A 593 -14.39 16.64 1.46
CA ILE A 593 -14.93 18.00 1.61
C ILE A 593 -16.36 18.08 1.06
N ASP A 594 -16.58 17.51 -0.14
CA ASP A 594 -17.87 17.55 -0.80
C ASP A 594 -18.92 16.63 -0.16
N GLU A 595 -18.45 15.50 0.41
CA GLU A 595 -19.32 14.52 1.06
C GLU A 595 -19.75 14.94 2.49
N THR A 596 -18.87 15.63 3.24
CA THR A 596 -19.11 15.91 4.66
C THR A 596 -19.02 17.38 5.00
N PHE A 597 -17.89 18.05 4.76
CA PHE A 597 -17.66 19.42 5.22
C PHE A 597 -18.63 20.45 4.62
N THR A 598 -18.70 20.51 3.29
CA THR A 598 -19.54 21.51 2.60
C THR A 598 -21.03 21.32 2.90
N PRO A 599 -21.59 20.08 2.89
CA PRO A 599 -23.01 19.88 3.23
C PRO A 599 -23.36 20.25 4.68
N GLU A 600 -22.46 19.99 5.64
CA GLU A 600 -22.71 20.24 7.05
C GLU A 600 -22.49 21.71 7.45
N SER A 601 -21.41 22.34 6.95
CA SER A 601 -21.02 23.70 7.31
C SER A 601 -21.65 24.79 6.45
N GLY A 602 -22.05 24.44 5.22
CA GLY A 602 -22.45 25.44 4.20
C GLY A 602 -21.27 26.26 3.66
N ILE A 603 -20.02 25.91 4.00
CA ILE A 603 -18.80 26.58 3.57
C ILE A 603 -18.23 25.86 2.35
N ASN A 604 -17.94 26.61 1.29
CA ASN A 604 -17.26 26.07 0.12
C ASN A 604 -15.75 26.07 0.30
N VAL A 605 -15.08 25.09 -0.28
CA VAL A 605 -13.62 25.00 -0.27
C VAL A 605 -13.06 25.03 -1.68
N ASN A 606 -12.25 26.04 -1.96
CA ASN A 606 -11.48 26.15 -3.19
C ASN A 606 -10.10 25.51 -2.98
N LEU A 607 -10.03 24.18 -3.18
CA LEU A 607 -8.80 23.41 -3.01
C LEU A 607 -7.89 23.56 -4.23
N LYS A 608 -6.64 23.98 -3.99
CA LYS A 608 -5.62 24.15 -5.04
C LYS A 608 -4.38 23.32 -4.75
N LEU A 609 -3.95 22.58 -5.75
CA LEU A 609 -2.68 21.84 -5.72
C LEU A 609 -1.56 22.79 -6.13
N VAL A 610 -0.66 23.12 -5.20
CA VAL A 610 0.37 24.15 -5.38
C VAL A 610 1.72 23.64 -4.88
N ASN A 611 2.82 24.05 -5.53
CA ASN A 611 4.14 23.86 -4.96
C ASN A 611 4.31 24.77 -3.72
N MET A 612 4.41 24.18 -2.54
CA MET A 612 4.46 24.91 -1.26
C MET A 612 5.68 25.83 -1.12
N GLY A 613 6.74 25.65 -1.91
CA GLY A 613 7.84 26.60 -2.00
C GLY A 613 7.43 28.01 -2.49
N THR A 614 6.24 28.14 -3.09
CA THR A 614 5.69 29.42 -3.52
C THR A 614 4.83 30.12 -2.44
N LEU A 615 4.58 29.48 -1.31
CA LEU A 615 3.68 29.98 -0.27
C LEU A 615 4.16 31.36 0.27
N LEU A 616 5.43 31.47 0.66
CA LEU A 616 5.96 32.72 1.20
C LEU A 616 5.95 33.88 0.18
N PRO A 617 6.45 33.71 -1.06
CA PRO A 617 6.30 34.77 -2.07
C PRO A 617 4.86 35.17 -2.38
N ALA A 618 3.94 34.21 -2.42
CA ALA A 618 2.53 34.48 -2.66
C ALA A 618 1.87 35.24 -1.50
N THR A 619 2.16 34.87 -0.26
CA THR A 619 1.69 35.59 0.93
C THR A 619 2.19 37.02 0.93
N LEU A 620 3.48 37.24 0.63
CA LEU A 620 4.06 38.60 0.58
C LEU A 620 3.47 39.46 -0.55
N SER A 621 2.95 38.87 -1.63
CA SER A 621 2.27 39.56 -2.72
C SER A 621 0.77 39.76 -2.48
N GLY A 622 0.20 39.19 -1.40
CA GLY A 622 -1.23 39.24 -1.12
C GLY A 622 -2.08 38.25 -1.92
N GLU A 623 -1.43 37.28 -2.59
CA GLU A 623 -2.07 36.22 -3.42
C GLU A 623 -2.05 34.85 -2.72
N GLY A 624 -1.75 34.81 -1.41
CA GLY A 624 -1.72 33.58 -0.62
C GLY A 624 -3.11 32.95 -0.41
N PRO A 625 -3.18 31.69 0.08
CA PRO A 625 -4.44 31.04 0.46
C PRO A 625 -4.97 31.58 1.81
N ASP A 626 -6.20 31.18 2.16
CA ASP A 626 -6.69 31.37 3.53
C ASP A 626 -6.07 30.32 4.46
N VAL A 627 -5.93 29.08 3.98
CA VAL A 627 -5.34 27.94 4.71
C VAL A 627 -4.27 27.25 3.86
N ALA A 628 -3.12 26.97 4.47
CA ALA A 628 -2.03 26.19 3.88
C ALA A 628 -1.88 24.86 4.62
N MET A 629 -1.85 23.76 3.89
CA MET A 629 -1.80 22.41 4.43
C MET A 629 -0.46 21.72 4.10
N GLN A 630 -0.11 20.69 4.86
CA GLN A 630 1.09 19.88 4.68
C GLN A 630 2.38 20.71 4.69
N ILE A 631 2.40 21.72 5.54
CA ILE A 631 3.56 22.58 5.73
C ILE A 631 4.52 21.97 6.75
N GLY A 632 5.82 22.20 6.57
CA GLY A 632 6.84 21.75 7.52
C GLY A 632 6.81 22.51 8.84
N ASN A 633 7.39 21.91 9.88
CA ASN A 633 7.40 22.45 11.24
C ASN A 633 7.98 23.87 11.36
N ASP A 634 8.91 24.22 10.47
CA ASP A 634 9.60 25.53 10.46
C ASP A 634 8.76 26.71 10.00
N LEU A 635 7.70 26.47 9.22
CA LEU A 635 6.96 27.55 8.57
C LEU A 635 6.02 28.30 9.54
N PRO A 636 5.23 27.67 10.41
CA PRO A 636 4.27 28.39 11.25
C PRO A 636 4.89 29.50 12.11
N VAL A 637 5.96 29.18 12.83
CA VAL A 637 6.66 30.19 13.67
C VAL A 637 7.33 31.27 12.80
N ASN A 638 7.86 30.90 11.64
CA ASN A 638 8.42 31.85 10.68
C ASN A 638 7.38 32.83 10.14
N PHE A 639 6.15 32.40 9.89
CA PHE A 639 5.04 33.26 9.47
C PHE A 639 4.49 34.06 10.63
N ALA A 640 4.43 33.49 11.83
CA ALA A 640 4.01 34.18 13.06
C ALA A 640 4.89 35.41 13.36
N MET A 641 6.22 35.27 13.31
CA MET A 641 7.17 36.36 13.47
C MET A 641 6.97 37.53 12.48
N ARG A 642 6.38 37.25 11.32
CA ARG A 642 6.06 38.22 10.28
C ARG A 642 4.63 38.74 10.38
N ASN A 643 3.89 38.39 11.42
CA ASN A 643 2.48 38.66 11.56
C ASN A 643 1.67 38.19 10.32
N SER A 644 2.04 37.05 9.79
CA SER A 644 1.43 36.47 8.58
C SER A 644 0.68 35.16 8.83
N ALA A 645 0.74 34.61 10.04
CA ALA A 645 -0.05 33.47 10.51
C ALA A 645 -0.96 33.91 11.66
N VAL A 646 -2.12 33.31 11.72
CA VAL A 646 -3.13 33.59 12.76
C VAL A 646 -2.79 32.82 14.03
N ASP A 647 -2.85 33.50 15.18
CA ASP A 647 -2.79 32.84 16.48
C ASP A 647 -4.11 32.09 16.74
N LEU A 648 -4.05 30.78 16.72
CA LEU A 648 -5.22 29.91 16.87
C LEU A 648 -5.79 29.93 18.29
N THR A 649 -5.03 30.36 19.30
CA THR A 649 -5.47 30.42 20.70
C THR A 649 -6.57 31.47 20.92
N GLN A 650 -6.77 32.39 19.96
CA GLN A 650 -7.87 33.36 20.00
C GLN A 650 -9.26 32.71 19.81
N PHE A 651 -9.34 31.53 19.22
CA PHE A 651 -10.63 30.83 19.03
C PHE A 651 -11.08 30.15 20.33
N SER A 652 -12.34 30.38 20.70
CA SER A 652 -12.86 29.97 22.00
C SER A 652 -12.85 28.46 22.28
N ASP A 653 -12.82 27.67 21.25
CA ASP A 653 -12.83 26.20 21.31
C ASP A 653 -11.45 25.58 21.02
N TYR A 654 -10.40 26.38 20.84
CA TYR A 654 -9.03 25.91 20.59
C TYR A 654 -8.58 24.86 21.61
N THR A 655 -8.79 25.09 22.91
CA THR A 655 -8.39 24.18 23.99
C THR A 655 -9.07 22.80 23.90
N THR A 656 -10.22 22.70 23.25
CA THR A 656 -10.89 21.41 22.99
C THR A 656 -10.24 20.70 21.82
N VAL A 657 -9.89 21.44 20.77
CA VAL A 657 -9.22 20.89 19.59
C VAL A 657 -7.79 20.42 19.92
N GLU A 658 -7.07 21.18 20.73
CA GLU A 658 -5.71 20.86 21.16
C GLU A 658 -5.62 19.48 21.85
N GLN A 659 -6.67 19.07 22.61
CA GLN A 659 -6.73 17.79 23.30
C GLN A 659 -6.76 16.56 22.36
N GLU A 660 -6.96 16.76 21.09
CA GLU A 660 -6.89 15.68 20.10
C GLU A 660 -5.44 15.31 19.75
N PHE A 661 -4.47 16.13 20.15
CA PHE A 661 -3.05 15.95 19.86
C PHE A 661 -2.23 15.79 21.15
N ARG A 662 -1.03 15.26 21.00
CA ARG A 662 -0.03 15.29 22.07
C ARG A 662 0.66 16.65 22.11
N ASP A 663 1.08 17.09 23.28
CA ASP A 663 1.86 18.34 23.46
C ASP A 663 3.08 18.34 22.53
N SER A 664 3.73 17.19 22.36
CA SER A 664 4.90 17.03 21.49
C SER A 664 4.63 17.38 20.01
N ALA A 665 3.39 17.26 19.55
CA ALA A 665 3.01 17.63 18.19
C ALA A 665 2.72 19.14 18.05
N ILE A 666 2.32 19.80 19.14
CA ILE A 666 2.00 21.23 19.17
C ILE A 666 3.26 22.09 19.34
N VAL A 667 4.23 21.63 20.15
CA VAL A 667 5.45 22.39 20.50
C VAL A 667 6.13 23.05 19.30
N PRO A 668 6.30 22.43 18.12
CA PRO A 668 6.96 23.08 16.98
C PRO A 668 6.19 24.30 16.43
N TYR A 669 4.91 24.43 16.74
CA TYR A 669 4.03 25.48 16.21
C TYR A 669 3.70 26.55 17.26
N ALA A 670 4.19 26.37 18.49
CA ALA A 670 4.00 27.31 19.59
C ALA A 670 5.09 28.39 19.58
N TYR A 671 4.69 29.65 19.74
CA TYR A 671 5.59 30.77 19.83
C TYR A 671 4.97 31.92 20.59
N ASP A 672 5.70 32.51 21.55
CA ASP A 672 5.29 33.70 22.36
C ASP A 672 3.87 33.55 22.93
N SER A 673 3.55 32.41 23.51
CA SER A 673 2.25 32.06 24.11
C SER A 673 1.10 31.84 23.09
N GLY A 674 1.34 31.95 21.79
CA GLY A 674 0.39 31.63 20.74
C GLY A 674 0.71 30.30 20.09
N VAL A 675 -0.26 29.74 19.36
CA VAL A 675 -0.10 28.53 18.52
C VAL A 675 -0.59 28.83 17.10
N TYR A 676 0.23 28.57 16.10
CA TYR A 676 0.05 29.11 14.76
C TYR A 676 -0.26 28.02 13.69
N ALA A 677 -0.39 26.78 14.10
CA ALA A 677 -0.83 25.69 13.23
C ALA A 677 -1.40 24.53 14.06
N LEU A 678 -2.23 23.69 13.44
CA LEU A 678 -2.64 22.39 14.00
C LEU A 678 -1.83 21.26 13.35
N PRO A 679 -1.38 20.26 14.12
CA PRO A 679 -0.68 19.10 13.57
C PRO A 679 -1.56 18.31 12.60
N GLU A 680 -1.02 17.91 11.46
CA GLU A 680 -1.65 16.94 10.55
C GLU A 680 -1.02 15.55 10.70
N THR A 681 0.30 15.51 10.67
CA THR A 681 1.06 14.24 10.80
C THR A 681 2.06 14.34 11.93
N GLN A 682 2.36 13.20 12.55
CA GLN A 682 3.47 13.07 13.47
C GLN A 682 4.24 11.77 13.18
N THR A 683 5.55 11.89 12.94
CA THR A 683 6.44 10.77 12.68
C THR A 683 7.60 10.78 13.66
N PHE A 684 8.19 9.61 13.90
CA PHE A 684 9.31 9.42 14.83
C PHE A 684 10.06 8.12 14.50
N ASN A 685 11.27 7.99 15.01
CA ASN A 685 12.08 6.81 14.78
C ASN A 685 11.63 5.63 15.64
N MET A 686 11.75 4.44 15.06
CA MET A 686 11.64 3.13 15.69
C MET A 686 12.88 2.29 15.35
N LEU A 687 13.13 1.24 16.10
CA LEU A 687 14.16 0.26 15.81
C LEU A 687 13.58 -0.89 15.01
N PHE A 688 13.96 -1.00 13.75
CA PHE A 688 13.61 -2.12 12.87
C PHE A 688 14.65 -3.22 12.92
N TYR A 689 14.23 -4.48 12.91
CA TYR A 689 15.15 -5.61 12.97
C TYR A 689 14.66 -6.84 12.19
N ARG A 690 15.61 -7.61 11.65
CA ARG A 690 15.39 -8.89 10.96
C ARG A 690 15.49 -10.03 11.97
N LYS A 691 14.33 -10.67 12.26
CA LYS A 691 14.23 -11.80 13.21
C LYS A 691 15.12 -12.96 12.79
N ASP A 692 15.08 -13.33 11.50
CA ASP A 692 15.87 -14.43 10.92
C ASP A 692 17.37 -14.17 10.96
N VAL A 693 17.82 -12.95 10.64
CA VAL A 693 19.25 -12.62 10.60
C VAL A 693 19.83 -12.48 12.02
N LEU A 694 19.09 -11.85 12.94
CA LEU A 694 19.53 -11.76 14.33
C LEU A 694 19.65 -13.17 14.95
N ALA A 695 18.66 -14.05 14.70
CA ALA A 695 18.72 -15.44 15.15
C ALA A 695 19.91 -16.21 14.54
N GLU A 696 20.21 -16.01 13.25
CA GLU A 696 21.40 -16.59 12.58
C GLU A 696 22.71 -16.15 13.24
N LEU A 697 22.77 -14.91 13.72
CA LEU A 697 23.95 -14.34 14.38
C LEU A 697 23.98 -14.58 15.90
N GLY A 698 22.91 -15.15 16.47
CA GLY A 698 22.75 -15.32 17.91
C GLY A 698 22.64 -14.01 18.67
N LEU A 699 22.00 -13.01 18.07
CA LEU A 699 21.81 -11.67 18.62
C LEU A 699 20.36 -11.49 19.12
N GLU A 700 20.24 -10.75 20.21
CA GLU A 700 18.96 -10.25 20.71
C GLU A 700 18.71 -8.80 20.27
N VAL A 701 17.46 -8.35 20.36
CA VAL A 701 17.09 -6.96 20.05
C VAL A 701 17.62 -6.05 21.16
N PRO A 702 18.47 -5.05 20.85
CA PRO A 702 19.08 -4.18 21.84
C PRO A 702 18.05 -3.31 22.56
N GLN A 703 18.16 -3.20 23.86
CA GLN A 703 17.30 -2.36 24.69
C GLN A 703 17.94 -1.02 25.05
N THR A 704 19.26 -0.97 25.08
CA THR A 704 20.07 0.18 25.45
C THR A 704 21.10 0.51 24.36
N TRP A 705 21.69 1.70 24.41
CA TRP A 705 22.80 2.06 23.53
C TRP A 705 24.05 1.22 23.76
N ASP A 706 24.29 0.74 24.99
CA ASP A 706 25.39 -0.16 25.30
C ASP A 706 25.20 -1.54 24.62
N ASP A 707 23.95 -2.01 24.55
CA ASP A 707 23.63 -3.22 23.79
C ASP A 707 23.88 -3.02 22.28
N VAL A 708 23.55 -1.82 21.74
CA VAL A 708 23.87 -1.47 20.35
C VAL A 708 25.37 -1.53 20.09
N GLU A 709 26.19 -0.94 20.96
CA GLU A 709 27.66 -1.00 20.82
C GLU A 709 28.19 -2.43 20.82
N SER A 710 27.67 -3.26 21.71
CA SER A 710 28.03 -4.68 21.79
C SER A 710 27.65 -5.42 20.49
N LEU A 711 26.49 -5.13 19.94
CA LEU A 711 25.99 -5.69 18.68
C LEU A 711 26.82 -5.23 17.46
N LEU A 712 27.29 -3.97 17.45
CA LEU A 712 28.10 -3.42 16.35
C LEU A 712 29.36 -4.23 16.09
N ALA A 713 30.02 -4.72 17.12
CA ALA A 713 31.22 -5.54 16.98
C ALA A 713 30.94 -6.85 16.22
N ILE A 714 29.79 -7.48 16.50
CA ILE A 714 29.36 -8.72 15.82
C ILE A 714 28.95 -8.45 14.39
N LEU A 715 28.17 -7.40 14.14
CA LEU A 715 27.79 -7.00 12.80
C LEU A 715 29.01 -6.68 11.95
N SER A 716 29.91 -5.87 12.45
CA SER A 716 31.14 -5.49 11.73
C SER A 716 32.02 -6.70 11.40
N LYS A 717 32.14 -7.67 12.30
CA LYS A 717 32.86 -8.94 12.04
C LYS A 717 32.25 -9.71 10.86
N ASN A 718 30.95 -9.59 10.65
CA ASN A 718 30.21 -10.24 9.58
C ASN A 718 30.00 -9.32 8.35
N HIS A 719 30.68 -8.19 8.29
CA HIS A 719 30.51 -7.16 7.25
C HIS A 719 29.05 -6.68 7.09
N MET A 720 28.29 -6.76 8.16
CA MET A 720 26.94 -6.21 8.28
C MET A 720 26.99 -4.88 9.02
N GLU A 721 25.95 -4.10 8.88
CA GLU A 721 25.89 -2.73 9.39
C GLU A 721 24.67 -2.51 10.25
N PHE A 722 24.76 -1.57 11.19
CA PHE A 722 23.64 -1.00 11.90
C PHE A 722 23.17 0.25 11.19
N GLY A 723 21.86 0.39 10.96
CA GLY A 723 21.26 1.54 10.30
C GLY A 723 21.10 2.74 11.24
N MET A 724 21.88 3.79 11.01
CA MET A 724 21.76 5.08 11.70
C MET A 724 22.03 6.19 10.68
N PRO A 725 21.03 6.61 9.88
CA PRO A 725 21.25 7.48 8.74
C PRO A 725 21.56 8.92 9.16
N VAL A 726 22.40 9.56 8.39
CA VAL A 726 22.61 11.01 8.41
C VAL A 726 22.08 11.58 7.10
N VAL A 727 21.47 12.77 7.12
CA VAL A 727 20.94 13.41 5.93
C VAL A 727 22.03 13.56 4.88
N ALA A 728 21.76 13.16 3.63
CA ALA A 728 22.72 13.26 2.54
C ALA A 728 23.06 14.73 2.25
N GLN A 729 24.34 15.01 2.02
CA GLN A 729 24.82 16.35 1.71
C GLN A 729 24.13 16.94 0.46
N ALA A 730 23.76 16.11 -0.50
CA ALA A 730 23.02 16.53 -1.69
C ALA A 730 21.62 17.09 -1.38
N ASN A 731 21.01 16.66 -0.29
CA ASN A 731 19.69 17.12 0.15
C ASN A 731 19.75 18.41 0.97
N MET A 732 20.96 18.92 1.23
CA MET A 732 21.20 20.10 2.04
C MET A 732 21.17 21.44 1.25
N GLN A 733 20.58 21.46 0.07
CA GLN A 733 20.43 22.67 -0.72
C GLN A 733 19.30 23.59 -0.21
N GLY A 734 18.45 23.09 0.68
CA GLY A 734 17.42 23.87 1.35
C GLY A 734 17.99 24.81 2.42
N VAL A 735 17.26 25.89 2.72
CA VAL A 735 17.62 26.81 3.79
C VAL A 735 17.38 26.14 5.14
N ASN A 736 16.38 25.28 5.20
CA ASN A 736 15.92 24.63 6.40
C ASN A 736 16.23 23.13 6.40
N ILE A 737 16.95 22.70 7.39
CA ILE A 737 17.30 21.30 7.64
C ILE A 737 16.97 21.03 9.10
N PRO A 738 16.07 20.07 9.38
CA PRO A 738 15.76 19.72 10.76
C PRO A 738 17.00 19.15 11.46
N PRO A 739 17.12 19.29 12.76
CA PRO A 739 18.15 18.62 13.54
C PRO A 739 18.14 17.11 13.28
N ASN A 740 19.33 16.48 13.24
CA ASN A 740 19.43 15.05 13.04
C ASN A 740 18.69 14.29 14.16
N SER A 741 17.76 13.41 13.78
CA SER A 741 16.87 12.72 14.71
C SER A 741 17.60 11.77 15.68
N GLN A 742 18.73 11.17 15.28
CA GLN A 742 19.50 10.28 16.15
C GLN A 742 20.27 11.07 17.22
N TYR A 743 20.87 12.21 16.83
CA TYR A 743 21.47 13.11 17.81
C TYR A 743 20.40 13.64 18.77
N ALA A 744 19.25 14.08 18.23
CA ALA A 744 18.14 14.59 19.06
C ALA A 744 17.62 13.50 20.02
N THR A 745 17.46 12.26 19.56
CA THR A 745 17.10 11.12 20.42
C THR A 745 18.08 10.96 21.59
N MET A 746 19.37 10.92 21.32
CA MET A 746 20.38 10.77 22.37
C MET A 746 20.41 11.99 23.29
N LEU A 747 20.22 13.20 22.77
CA LEU A 747 20.19 14.43 23.56
C LEU A 747 19.03 14.40 24.56
N LEU A 748 17.81 14.15 24.08
CA LEU A 748 16.59 14.09 24.88
C LEU A 748 16.66 12.97 25.94
N GLN A 749 17.13 11.79 25.58
CA GLN A 749 17.31 10.66 26.51
C GLN A 749 18.30 10.93 27.64
N ASN A 750 19.27 11.83 27.44
CA ASN A 750 20.21 12.28 28.44
C ASN A 750 19.73 13.51 29.21
N GLY A 751 18.47 13.96 29.00
CA GLY A 751 17.89 15.11 29.67
C GLY A 751 18.43 16.45 29.14
N GLY A 752 18.98 16.48 27.93
CA GLY A 752 19.42 17.72 27.26
C GLY A 752 18.31 18.36 26.44
N SER A 753 18.53 19.59 26.02
CA SER A 753 17.63 20.36 25.16
C SER A 753 18.40 21.06 24.05
N PHE A 754 17.70 21.51 23.02
CA PHE A 754 18.31 22.29 21.93
C PHE A 754 18.54 23.74 22.33
N TYR A 755 17.64 24.27 23.18
CA TYR A 755 17.61 25.68 23.56
C TYR A 755 17.48 25.83 25.08
N ARG A 756 17.89 26.98 25.59
CA ARG A 756 17.84 27.37 27.01
C ARG A 756 17.38 28.81 27.13
N ASN A 757 17.14 29.27 28.36
CA ASN A 757 16.76 30.66 28.67
C ASN A 757 15.50 31.10 27.94
N ASP A 758 14.40 30.37 28.10
CA ASP A 758 13.12 30.59 27.38
C ASP A 758 13.33 30.59 25.86
N ASP A 759 14.06 29.60 25.36
CA ASP A 759 14.34 29.35 23.94
C ASP A 759 15.08 30.49 23.21
N LYS A 760 15.79 31.32 23.97
CA LYS A 760 16.56 32.50 23.47
C LYS A 760 18.01 32.16 23.12
N GLU A 761 18.51 31.05 23.61
CA GLU A 761 19.90 30.63 23.42
C GLU A 761 19.99 29.12 23.08
N SER A 762 20.98 28.75 22.25
CA SER A 762 21.28 27.36 22.01
C SER A 762 21.87 26.69 23.27
N ASP A 763 21.50 25.43 23.56
CA ASP A 763 22.05 24.63 24.66
C ASP A 763 23.01 23.52 24.20
N LEU A 764 23.38 23.50 22.91
CA LEU A 764 24.25 22.46 22.36
C LEU A 764 25.70 22.54 22.84
N ASP A 765 26.12 23.67 23.42
CA ASP A 765 27.41 23.86 24.09
C ASP A 765 27.39 23.46 25.59
N SER A 766 26.26 23.01 26.09
CA SER A 766 26.18 22.43 27.43
C SER A 766 27.02 21.14 27.55
N ARG A 767 27.26 20.74 28.79
CA ARG A 767 27.99 19.46 29.01
C ARG A 767 27.27 18.28 28.36
N ILE A 768 25.94 18.21 28.50
CA ILE A 768 25.13 17.14 27.94
C ILE A 768 25.16 17.22 26.40
N GLY A 769 24.97 18.41 25.81
CA GLY A 769 25.04 18.59 24.36
C GLY A 769 26.37 18.14 23.75
N ILE A 770 27.50 18.53 24.40
CA ILE A 770 28.84 18.13 23.93
C ILE A 770 29.07 16.62 24.08
N GLU A 771 28.76 16.03 25.26
CA GLU A 771 28.93 14.59 25.49
C GLU A 771 28.09 13.74 24.54
N THR A 772 26.85 14.15 24.30
CA THR A 772 25.95 13.51 23.34
C THR A 772 26.48 13.64 21.90
N PHE A 773 26.95 14.82 21.51
CA PHE A 773 27.52 15.02 20.17
C PHE A 773 28.76 14.15 19.95
N LYS A 774 29.62 14.03 20.95
CA LYS A 774 30.78 13.14 20.92
C LYS A 774 30.32 11.68 20.74
N LYS A 775 29.39 11.22 21.59
CA LYS A 775 28.84 9.86 21.51
C LYS A 775 28.25 9.55 20.13
N TRP A 776 27.43 10.46 19.59
CA TRP A 776 26.85 10.31 18.25
C TRP A 776 27.91 10.24 17.14
N THR A 777 28.93 11.10 17.18
CA THR A 777 29.99 11.09 16.16
C THR A 777 30.91 9.86 16.27
N GLU A 778 31.10 9.25 17.46
CA GLU A 778 31.85 8.02 17.68
C GLU A 778 31.30 6.84 16.86
N PHE A 779 29.98 6.76 16.62
CA PHE A 779 29.41 5.75 15.75
C PHE A 779 30.00 5.79 14.33
N TYR A 780 30.39 6.95 13.85
CA TYR A 780 30.96 7.15 12.51
C TYR A 780 32.49 7.24 12.50
N THR A 781 33.11 7.75 13.55
CA THR A 781 34.57 7.85 13.63
C THR A 781 35.22 6.55 14.09
N ASP A 782 34.65 5.87 15.05
CA ASP A 782 35.23 4.69 15.70
C ASP A 782 34.63 3.39 15.16
N TYR A 783 33.28 3.29 15.13
CA TYR A 783 32.56 2.12 14.61
C TYR A 783 32.40 2.12 13.08
N LYS A 784 32.73 3.23 12.39
CA LYS A 784 32.72 3.36 10.93
C LYS A 784 31.37 3.12 10.28
N LEU A 785 30.26 3.47 10.93
CA LEU A 785 28.93 3.37 10.32
C LEU A 785 28.89 4.17 9.03
N GLU A 786 28.18 3.64 8.03
CA GLU A 786 27.93 4.34 6.78
C GLU A 786 26.88 5.45 7.01
N ARG A 787 27.10 6.61 6.39
CA ARG A 787 26.28 7.81 6.63
C ARG A 787 25.04 7.89 5.74
N GLU A 788 25.19 7.45 4.49
CA GLU A 788 24.18 7.56 3.45
C GLU A 788 23.98 6.22 2.79
N TYR A 789 22.76 5.71 2.80
CA TYR A 789 22.39 4.41 2.23
C TYR A 789 20.89 4.31 2.04
N ASP A 790 20.46 3.38 1.21
CA ASP A 790 19.07 2.96 1.09
C ASP A 790 18.79 1.88 2.13
N PHE A 791 18.13 2.26 3.23
CA PHE A 791 17.82 1.36 4.33
C PHE A 791 16.92 0.22 3.87
N ALA A 792 15.83 0.49 3.16
CA ALA A 792 14.87 -0.52 2.75
C ALA A 792 15.53 -1.65 1.94
N ASN A 793 16.35 -1.31 0.96
CA ASN A 793 17.07 -2.28 0.16
C ASN A 793 18.14 -3.06 0.95
N ARG A 794 18.87 -2.40 1.86
CA ARG A 794 19.88 -3.08 2.69
C ARG A 794 19.25 -3.95 3.76
N PHE A 795 18.14 -3.51 4.32
CA PHE A 795 17.34 -4.28 5.28
C PHE A 795 16.74 -5.52 4.62
N ARG A 796 16.14 -5.35 3.45
CA ARG A 796 15.59 -6.44 2.64
C ARG A 796 16.63 -7.53 2.35
N THR A 797 17.83 -7.14 1.91
CA THR A 797 18.92 -8.09 1.64
C THR A 797 19.59 -8.64 2.88
N GLY A 798 19.32 -8.05 4.07
CA GLY A 798 19.96 -8.39 5.35
C GLY A 798 21.40 -7.89 5.48
N GLN A 799 21.86 -6.99 4.59
CA GLN A 799 23.13 -6.29 4.75
C GLN A 799 23.11 -5.37 5.97
N MET A 800 21.94 -4.78 6.25
CA MET A 800 21.68 -3.91 7.38
C MET A 800 20.48 -4.49 8.14
N PRO A 801 20.68 -5.56 8.93
CA PRO A 801 19.61 -6.34 9.52
C PRO A 801 18.90 -5.66 10.67
N ILE A 802 19.42 -4.54 11.14
CA ILE A 802 18.88 -3.76 12.24
C ILE A 802 19.24 -2.29 12.07
N GLY A 803 18.33 -1.39 12.46
CA GLY A 803 18.60 0.04 12.38
C GLY A 803 17.41 0.91 12.78
N LEU A 804 17.73 2.18 12.99
CA LEU A 804 16.77 3.23 13.32
C LEU A 804 16.26 3.90 12.05
N THR A 805 14.97 4.00 11.94
CA THR A 805 14.32 4.75 10.85
C THR A 805 12.92 5.18 11.28
N ASP A 806 12.34 6.10 10.52
CA ASP A 806 10.96 6.53 10.72
C ASP A 806 9.99 5.35 10.67
N TYR A 807 8.99 5.34 11.56
CA TYR A 807 8.05 4.21 11.64
C TYR A 807 7.25 3.97 10.35
N THR A 808 7.14 4.95 9.48
CA THR A 808 6.49 4.79 8.18
C THR A 808 7.23 3.82 7.25
N MET A 809 8.48 3.47 7.58
CA MET A 809 9.22 2.40 6.92
C MET A 809 8.47 1.05 6.99
N TYR A 810 7.66 0.83 8.03
CA TYR A 810 6.76 -0.32 8.12
C TYR A 810 5.89 -0.45 6.87
N ASN A 811 5.30 0.66 6.45
CA ASN A 811 4.41 0.71 5.29
C ASN A 811 5.17 0.33 4.02
N GLN A 812 6.37 0.88 3.86
CA GLN A 812 7.22 0.60 2.71
C GLN A 812 7.64 -0.88 2.68
N LEU A 813 8.12 -1.43 3.79
CA LEU A 813 8.59 -2.82 3.86
C LEU A 813 7.46 -3.82 3.63
N SER A 814 6.26 -3.53 4.12
CA SER A 814 5.08 -4.40 3.94
C SER A 814 4.71 -4.61 2.46
N VAL A 815 4.97 -3.62 1.61
CA VAL A 815 4.68 -3.68 0.17
C VAL A 815 5.92 -4.08 -0.65
N PHE A 816 7.07 -3.45 -0.33
CA PHE A 816 8.31 -3.57 -1.12
C PHE A 816 9.02 -4.91 -0.96
N ALA A 817 8.87 -5.59 0.19
CA ALA A 817 9.65 -6.77 0.55
C ALA A 817 8.76 -7.95 1.00
N PRO A 818 7.84 -8.46 0.13
CA PRO A 818 6.92 -9.53 0.49
C PRO A 818 7.63 -10.81 0.91
N GLU A 819 8.79 -11.14 0.31
CA GLU A 819 9.59 -12.33 0.59
C GLU A 819 10.17 -12.38 2.02
N ILE A 820 10.13 -11.28 2.75
CA ILE A 820 10.56 -11.24 4.16
C ILE A 820 9.38 -10.98 5.12
N ARG A 821 8.15 -11.13 4.67
CA ARG A 821 6.96 -11.00 5.53
C ARG A 821 7.06 -11.95 6.73
N GLY A 822 6.79 -11.45 7.92
CA GLY A 822 6.93 -12.21 9.17
C GLY A 822 8.36 -12.40 9.70
N LEU A 823 9.40 -12.10 8.88
CA LEU A 823 10.81 -12.25 9.26
C LEU A 823 11.43 -10.98 9.84
N TRP A 824 10.66 -9.95 10.06
CA TRP A 824 11.10 -8.70 10.67
C TRP A 824 10.08 -8.17 11.66
N GLY A 825 10.49 -7.20 12.43
CA GLY A 825 9.64 -6.47 13.35
C GLY A 825 10.23 -5.10 13.65
N PHE A 826 9.50 -4.29 14.42
CA PHE A 826 9.98 -3.03 14.94
C PHE A 826 9.56 -2.85 16.40
N VAL A 827 10.38 -2.16 17.16
CA VAL A 827 10.19 -1.92 18.60
C VAL A 827 10.61 -0.49 18.91
N PRO A 828 10.30 0.03 20.10
CA PRO A 828 10.84 1.30 20.57
C PRO A 828 12.37 1.37 20.44
N VAL A 829 12.90 2.57 20.23
CA VAL A 829 14.34 2.79 20.09
C VAL A 829 15.12 2.34 21.34
N PRO A 830 16.41 2.01 21.21
CA PRO A 830 17.27 1.79 22.38
C PRO A 830 17.24 2.99 23.31
N GLY A 831 17.12 2.75 24.59
CA GLY A 831 17.02 3.81 25.60
C GLY A 831 18.33 4.06 26.35
N THR A 832 18.33 5.16 27.11
CA THR A 832 19.37 5.51 28.06
C THR A 832 18.92 5.19 29.50
N VAL A 833 19.70 4.39 30.22
CA VAL A 833 19.39 4.04 31.61
C VAL A 833 19.58 5.26 32.50
N GLN A 834 18.51 5.63 33.21
CA GLN A 834 18.49 6.77 34.12
C GLN A 834 19.08 6.40 35.51
N ALA A 835 19.35 7.39 36.33
CA ALA A 835 19.96 7.18 37.67
C ALA A 835 19.05 6.35 38.61
N ASP A 836 17.77 6.34 38.42
CA ASP A 836 16.77 5.54 39.15
C ASP A 836 16.59 4.12 38.57
N GLY A 837 17.31 3.78 37.50
CA GLY A 837 17.22 2.50 36.82
C GLY A 837 16.12 2.41 35.78
N THR A 838 15.33 3.44 35.58
CA THR A 838 14.35 3.50 34.49
C THR A 838 15.04 3.71 33.15
N LEU A 839 14.37 3.30 32.08
CA LEU A 839 14.88 3.41 30.72
C LEU A 839 14.16 4.54 29.97
N ASN A 840 14.89 5.62 29.70
CA ASN A 840 14.38 6.74 28.91
C ASN A 840 14.52 6.41 27.41
N ARG A 841 13.39 6.46 26.66
CA ARG A 841 13.30 6.20 25.22
C ARG A 841 12.76 7.41 24.45
N ASP A 842 12.96 8.61 24.95
CA ASP A 842 12.53 9.83 24.28
C ASP A 842 13.10 9.93 22.86
N VAL A 843 12.25 10.36 21.93
CA VAL A 843 12.62 10.61 20.52
C VAL A 843 12.03 11.94 20.05
N PRO A 844 12.67 12.64 19.12
CA PRO A 844 12.06 13.83 18.54
C PRO A 844 10.88 13.44 17.63
N GLY A 845 9.80 14.23 17.68
CA GLY A 845 8.72 14.20 16.70
C GLY A 845 9.05 15.05 15.48
N GLY A 846 8.67 14.55 14.31
CA GLY A 846 8.60 15.30 13.05
C GLY A 846 7.18 15.28 12.53
N GLY A 847 6.88 16.06 11.48
CA GLY A 847 5.54 16.03 10.90
C GLY A 847 5.24 17.20 9.97
N SER A 848 3.96 17.34 9.68
CA SER A 848 3.39 18.45 8.92
C SER A 848 2.19 19.06 9.66
N ALA A 849 1.81 20.26 9.25
CA ALA A 849 0.75 20.99 9.88
C ALA A 849 -0.16 21.71 8.87
N VAL A 850 -1.33 22.12 9.36
CA VAL A 850 -2.25 23.03 8.69
C VAL A 850 -2.22 24.39 9.38
N MET A 851 -2.00 25.47 8.61
CA MET A 851 -1.82 26.85 9.09
C MET A 851 -2.83 27.79 8.42
N MET A 852 -3.39 28.70 9.21
CA MET A 852 -4.21 29.79 8.72
C MET A 852 -3.34 31.03 8.51
N LEU A 853 -3.48 31.67 7.35
CA LEU A 853 -2.80 32.92 7.07
C LEU A 853 -3.59 34.10 7.59
N GLU A 854 -2.88 35.15 8.07
CA GLU A 854 -3.50 36.39 8.55
C GLU A 854 -4.32 37.14 7.48
N SER A 855 -4.00 36.90 6.21
CA SER A 855 -4.73 37.41 5.06
C SER A 855 -6.05 36.68 4.76
N ALA A 856 -6.41 35.66 5.53
CA ALA A 856 -7.66 34.92 5.36
C ALA A 856 -8.87 35.86 5.45
N LYS A 857 -9.73 35.80 4.46
CA LYS A 857 -10.88 36.69 4.34
C LYS A 857 -11.97 36.39 5.36
N ASP A 858 -12.12 35.15 5.73
CA ASP A 858 -13.09 34.65 6.69
C ASP A 858 -12.37 33.65 7.61
N GLN A 859 -11.76 34.18 8.67
CA GLN A 859 -10.98 33.41 9.64
C GLN A 859 -11.84 32.39 10.40
N GLU A 860 -13.12 32.70 10.64
CA GLU A 860 -14.04 31.72 11.26
C GLU A 860 -14.33 30.52 10.32
N ALA A 861 -14.56 30.80 9.04
CA ALA A 861 -14.73 29.68 8.07
C ALA A 861 -13.46 28.86 7.89
N ALA A 862 -12.31 29.51 7.89
CA ALA A 862 -11.00 28.85 7.83
C ALA A 862 -10.75 27.99 9.08
N TRP A 863 -11.13 28.48 10.27
CA TRP A 863 -11.05 27.73 11.52
C TRP A 863 -11.96 26.50 11.54
N GLU A 864 -13.20 26.63 11.05
CA GLU A 864 -14.14 25.49 10.91
C GLU A 864 -13.57 24.42 9.98
N PHE A 865 -12.93 24.83 8.88
CA PHE A 865 -12.26 23.90 7.98
C PHE A 865 -11.08 23.19 8.65
N MET A 866 -10.23 23.93 9.38
CA MET A 866 -9.07 23.35 10.08
C MET A 866 -9.50 22.34 11.15
N LYS A 867 -10.54 22.67 11.94
CA LYS A 867 -11.11 21.75 12.95
C LYS A 867 -11.66 20.50 12.29
N TRP A 868 -12.45 20.64 11.23
CA TRP A 868 -12.99 19.51 10.48
C TRP A 868 -11.85 18.61 9.98
N TRP A 869 -10.87 19.19 9.32
CA TRP A 869 -9.75 18.44 8.74
C TRP A 869 -8.96 17.64 9.77
N THR A 870 -8.65 18.25 10.90
CA THR A 870 -7.81 17.63 11.94
C THR A 870 -8.61 16.76 12.92
N SER A 871 -9.93 16.71 12.79
CA SER A 871 -10.80 15.92 13.68
C SER A 871 -10.57 14.41 13.56
N THR A 872 -10.81 13.69 14.64
CA THR A 872 -10.66 12.23 14.70
C THR A 872 -11.37 11.49 13.56
N PRO A 873 -12.67 11.73 13.25
CA PRO A 873 -13.36 10.99 12.19
C PRO A 873 -12.76 11.24 10.82
N VAL A 874 -12.41 12.49 10.52
CA VAL A 874 -11.88 12.88 9.19
C VAL A 874 -10.46 12.35 8.98
N GLN A 875 -9.61 12.43 9.98
CA GLN A 875 -8.25 11.90 9.93
C GLN A 875 -8.21 10.38 9.82
N ALA A 876 -9.12 9.68 10.52
CA ALA A 876 -9.27 8.25 10.43
C ALA A 876 -9.81 7.81 9.06
N GLU A 877 -10.81 8.53 8.52
CA GLU A 877 -11.37 8.27 7.20
C GLU A 877 -10.36 8.52 6.10
N PHE A 878 -9.65 9.67 6.13
CA PHE A 878 -8.59 9.97 5.18
C PHE A 878 -7.47 8.91 5.20
N GLY A 879 -7.05 8.48 6.40
CA GLY A 879 -6.04 7.44 6.55
C GLY A 879 -6.47 6.11 5.92
N ARG A 880 -7.71 5.70 6.10
CA ARG A 880 -8.28 4.48 5.49
C ARG A 880 -8.40 4.61 3.97
N GLU A 881 -8.90 5.75 3.48
CA GLU A 881 -8.99 6.03 2.04
C GLU A 881 -7.63 6.00 1.36
N MET A 882 -6.62 6.60 1.97
CA MET A 882 -5.26 6.61 1.44
C MET A 882 -4.64 5.21 1.40
N GLU A 883 -4.78 4.44 2.50
CA GLU A 883 -4.30 3.06 2.53
C GLU A 883 -5.01 2.19 1.49
N GLY A 884 -6.31 2.36 1.37
CA GLY A 884 -7.09 1.64 0.40
C GLY A 884 -6.72 1.97 -1.05
N LEU A 885 -6.58 3.26 -1.38
CA LEU A 885 -6.29 3.72 -2.73
C LEU A 885 -4.87 3.35 -3.18
N MET A 886 -3.89 3.56 -2.31
CA MET A 886 -2.47 3.44 -2.64
C MET A 886 -1.80 2.21 -2.00
N GLY A 887 -2.55 1.42 -1.23
CA GLY A 887 -2.05 0.28 -0.48
C GLY A 887 -1.43 0.66 0.87
N ALA A 888 -0.99 -0.34 1.62
CA ALA A 888 -0.39 -0.15 2.95
C ALA A 888 0.80 0.82 2.97
N ALA A 889 1.47 1.01 1.83
CA ALA A 889 2.55 2.00 1.69
C ALA A 889 2.10 3.44 1.94
N ALA A 890 0.82 3.75 1.79
CA ALA A 890 0.25 5.08 1.97
C ALA A 890 -0.48 5.25 3.31
N ARG A 891 -0.30 4.32 4.26
CA ARG A 891 -0.87 4.45 5.60
C ARG A 891 -0.49 5.78 6.21
N TYR A 892 -1.49 6.57 6.57
CA TYR A 892 -1.33 7.97 6.93
C TYR A 892 -0.80 8.13 8.37
N PRO A 893 0.29 8.86 8.58
CA PRO A 893 0.92 9.04 9.88
C PRO A 893 0.23 10.19 10.65
N THR A 894 -1.06 10.08 10.93
CA THR A 894 -1.83 11.14 11.59
C THR A 894 -1.25 11.52 12.95
N ALA A 895 -1.28 12.82 13.28
CA ALA A 895 -0.95 13.35 14.60
C ALA A 895 -2.12 13.23 15.59
N ASN A 896 -3.35 13.01 15.11
CA ASN A 896 -4.53 12.86 15.95
C ASN A 896 -4.48 11.51 16.68
N ILE A 897 -4.48 11.56 18.02
CA ILE A 897 -4.30 10.39 18.90
C ILE A 897 -5.35 9.32 18.65
N LYS A 898 -6.63 9.72 18.62
CA LYS A 898 -7.75 8.77 18.46
C LYS A 898 -7.88 8.27 17.03
N ALA A 899 -7.51 9.10 16.06
CA ALA A 899 -7.49 8.68 14.67
C ALA A 899 -6.41 7.60 14.44
N LEU A 900 -5.23 7.75 15.05
CA LEU A 900 -4.18 6.72 15.01
C LEU A 900 -4.66 5.39 15.61
N ASP A 901 -5.41 5.44 16.73
CA ASP A 901 -6.05 4.27 17.35
C ASP A 901 -7.04 3.57 16.38
N SER A 902 -7.64 4.34 15.47
CA SER A 902 -8.65 3.87 14.51
C SER A 902 -8.06 3.39 13.18
N LEU A 903 -6.74 3.49 12.96
CA LEU A 903 -6.09 2.94 11.78
C LEU A 903 -5.86 1.42 11.92
N PRO A 904 -5.88 0.67 10.81
CA PRO A 904 -5.90 -0.80 10.84
C PRO A 904 -4.52 -1.43 11.07
N TRP A 905 -3.86 -1.09 12.16
CA TRP A 905 -2.61 -1.71 12.58
C TRP A 905 -2.87 -3.11 13.16
N PRO A 906 -1.99 -4.11 12.90
CA PRO A 906 -1.98 -5.33 13.71
C PRO A 906 -1.75 -5.00 15.18
N ALA A 907 -2.45 -5.69 16.09
CA ALA A 907 -2.48 -5.33 17.51
C ALA A 907 -1.10 -5.30 18.18
N GLU A 908 -0.21 -6.26 17.86
CA GLU A 908 1.16 -6.31 18.39
C GLU A 908 2.00 -5.15 17.87
N ASP A 909 1.92 -4.87 16.57
CA ASP A 909 2.64 -3.76 15.95
C ASP A 909 2.16 -2.42 16.50
N TYR A 910 0.84 -2.29 16.70
CA TYR A 910 0.25 -1.10 17.30
C TYR A 910 0.72 -0.88 18.74
N ALA A 911 0.83 -1.93 19.55
CA ALA A 911 1.33 -1.82 20.92
C ALA A 911 2.76 -1.26 20.96
N ASN A 912 3.65 -1.73 20.06
CA ASN A 912 5.01 -1.22 19.93
C ASN A 912 5.06 0.24 19.47
N LEU A 913 4.23 0.58 18.46
CA LEU A 913 4.10 1.94 17.95
C LEU A 913 3.64 2.90 19.06
N LYS A 914 2.59 2.53 19.79
CA LYS A 914 2.01 3.32 20.87
C LYS A 914 3.01 3.52 22.01
N ALA A 915 3.76 2.50 22.38
CA ALA A 915 4.78 2.58 23.43
C ALA A 915 5.86 3.64 23.11
N GLN A 916 6.25 3.77 21.85
CA GLN A 916 7.18 4.83 21.43
C GLN A 916 6.48 6.19 21.29
N PHE A 917 5.26 6.20 20.77
CA PHE A 917 4.49 7.44 20.59
C PHE A 917 4.29 8.19 21.91
N GLU A 918 4.22 7.46 23.03
CA GLU A 918 4.12 8.04 24.38
C GLU A 918 5.37 8.78 24.84
N THR A 919 6.52 8.52 24.25
CA THR A 919 7.81 9.13 24.59
C THR A 919 8.31 10.11 23.53
N VAL A 920 7.45 10.51 22.59
CA VAL A 920 7.79 11.51 21.58
C VAL A 920 7.85 12.89 22.22
N GLN A 921 8.91 13.64 21.93
CA GLN A 921 9.14 14.99 22.40
C GLN A 921 9.11 15.99 21.23
N GLY A 922 8.51 17.15 21.42
CA GLY A 922 8.56 18.26 20.47
C GLY A 922 9.87 19.04 20.61
N ILE A 923 10.44 19.45 19.49
CA ILE A 923 11.54 20.41 19.47
C ILE A 923 10.95 21.78 19.13
N PRO A 924 11.11 22.80 20.00
CA PRO A 924 10.60 24.14 19.72
C PRO A 924 11.25 24.75 18.48
N GLU A 925 10.47 25.44 17.67
CA GLU A 925 10.99 26.32 16.63
C GLU A 925 11.21 27.72 17.21
N VAL A 926 12.40 28.25 16.98
CA VAL A 926 12.80 29.55 17.53
C VAL A 926 13.22 30.54 16.44
N PRO A 927 13.17 31.86 16.67
CA PRO A 927 13.71 32.83 15.73
C PRO A 927 15.16 32.53 15.36
N GLY A 928 15.43 32.18 14.08
CA GLY A 928 16.75 31.75 13.61
C GLY A 928 17.05 30.25 13.82
N GLY A 929 16.18 29.50 14.50
CA GLY A 929 16.33 28.08 14.79
C GLY A 929 16.38 27.18 13.55
N TYR A 930 15.81 27.61 12.44
CA TYR A 930 15.86 26.90 11.17
C TYR A 930 17.30 26.68 10.61
N PHE A 931 18.31 27.36 11.17
CA PHE A 931 19.72 27.08 10.90
C PHE A 931 20.33 26.02 11.84
N THR A 932 19.69 25.66 12.91
CA THR A 932 20.22 24.72 13.92
C THR A 932 20.62 23.39 13.32
N GLY A 933 19.74 22.76 12.58
CA GLY A 933 20.03 21.48 11.93
C GLY A 933 21.18 21.56 10.92
N ARG A 934 21.27 22.64 10.14
CA ARG A 934 22.38 22.88 9.20
C ARG A 934 23.71 22.99 9.93
N HIS A 935 23.77 23.79 10.99
CA HIS A 935 25.02 23.99 11.72
C HIS A 935 25.41 22.74 12.49
N LEU A 936 24.45 22.02 13.09
CA LEU A 936 24.70 20.71 13.69
C LEU A 936 25.28 19.71 12.67
N PHE A 937 24.74 19.69 11.47
CA PHE A 937 25.26 18.87 10.38
C PHE A 937 26.69 19.29 9.98
N ASN A 938 26.97 20.59 9.88
CA ASN A 938 28.30 21.08 9.57
C ASN A 938 29.30 20.71 10.66
N ALA A 939 28.92 20.78 11.96
CA ALA A 939 29.71 20.29 13.09
C ALA A 939 30.03 18.81 12.94
N PHE A 940 29.01 17.99 12.59
CA PHE A 940 29.18 16.57 12.31
C PHE A 940 30.20 16.32 11.20
N TYR A 941 30.07 17.01 10.06
CA TYR A 941 31.02 16.85 8.94
C TYR A 941 32.42 17.33 9.29
N LYS A 942 32.57 18.41 10.06
CA LYS A 942 33.85 18.90 10.58
C LYS A 942 34.55 17.82 11.41
N THR A 943 33.77 17.11 12.25
CA THR A 943 34.30 16.01 13.09
C THR A 943 34.57 14.74 12.27
N VAL A 944 33.59 14.22 11.56
CA VAL A 944 33.66 12.88 10.97
C VAL A 944 34.51 12.87 9.68
N VAL A 945 34.39 13.90 8.86
CA VAL A 945 35.13 14.00 7.60
C VAL A 945 36.41 14.82 7.76
N GLY A 946 36.29 15.96 8.44
CA GLY A 946 37.43 16.85 8.68
C GLY A 946 38.37 16.36 9.77
N GLN A 947 38.00 15.32 10.54
CA GLN A 947 38.80 14.74 11.64
C GLN A 947 39.19 15.75 12.72
N VAL A 948 38.31 16.74 12.95
CA VAL A 948 38.46 17.71 14.02
C VAL A 948 37.81 17.15 15.30
N GLU A 949 38.35 17.52 16.45
CA GLU A 949 37.82 17.09 17.75
C GLU A 949 36.35 17.48 17.91
N ALA A 950 35.51 16.54 18.40
CA ALA A 950 34.05 16.69 18.48
C ALA A 950 33.61 17.92 19.28
N ARG A 951 34.27 18.11 20.45
CA ARG A 951 33.99 19.27 21.31
C ARG A 951 34.25 20.59 20.60
N GLU A 952 35.39 20.73 19.91
CA GLU A 952 35.74 21.94 19.18
C GLU A 952 34.68 22.20 18.08
N SER A 953 34.33 21.15 17.34
CA SER A 953 33.36 21.26 16.25
C SER A 953 31.99 21.73 16.73
N ILE A 954 31.43 21.10 17.76
CA ILE A 954 30.10 21.47 18.24
C ILE A 954 30.09 22.87 18.88
N MET A 955 31.12 23.25 19.61
CA MET A 955 31.23 24.57 20.22
C MET A 955 31.31 25.68 19.16
N ASP A 956 32.11 25.50 18.10
CA ASP A 956 32.21 26.47 17.02
C ASP A 956 30.87 26.68 16.33
N TYR A 957 30.16 25.59 16.01
CA TYR A 957 28.90 25.68 15.29
C TYR A 957 27.73 26.09 16.18
N THR A 958 27.78 25.81 17.48
CA THR A 958 26.80 26.37 18.44
C THR A 958 26.90 27.90 18.50
N GLN A 959 28.11 28.45 18.36
CA GLN A 959 28.30 29.89 18.28
C GLN A 959 27.60 30.48 17.03
N TYR A 960 27.68 29.82 15.86
CA TYR A 960 26.96 30.25 14.67
C TYR A 960 25.44 30.14 14.86
N ILE A 961 24.92 29.08 15.49
CA ILE A 961 23.50 28.95 15.84
C ILE A 961 23.08 30.14 16.73
N GLN A 962 23.86 30.45 17.76
CA GLN A 962 23.59 31.55 18.67
C GLN A 962 23.58 32.92 17.98
N ASP A 963 24.51 33.09 17.04
CA ASP A 963 24.57 34.35 16.25
C ASP A 963 23.33 34.48 15.33
N GLU A 964 22.86 33.42 14.71
CA GLU A 964 21.63 33.41 13.89
C GLU A 964 20.39 33.71 14.73
N ILE A 965 20.24 33.06 15.88
CA ILE A 965 19.16 33.36 16.85
C ILE A 965 19.18 34.83 17.21
N ARG A 966 20.32 35.38 17.60
CA ARG A 966 20.48 36.79 17.99
C ARG A 966 20.16 37.71 16.81
N ILE A 967 20.65 37.44 15.61
CA ILE A 967 20.37 38.24 14.42
C ILE A 967 18.86 38.31 14.17
N LYS A 968 18.19 37.17 14.19
CA LYS A 968 16.75 37.11 13.90
C LYS A 968 15.92 37.76 15.02
N ARG A 969 16.28 37.52 16.26
CA ARG A 969 15.61 38.23 17.39
C ARG A 969 15.72 39.75 17.25
N ASN A 970 16.91 40.26 16.89
CA ASN A 970 17.09 41.70 16.64
C ASN A 970 16.32 42.17 15.41
N GLU A 971 16.28 41.43 14.32
CA GLU A 971 15.54 41.74 13.09
C GLU A 971 14.04 41.94 13.37
N PHE A 972 13.48 41.12 14.27
CA PHE A 972 12.06 41.19 14.65
C PHE A 972 11.80 42.01 15.91
N GLY A 973 12.82 42.66 16.48
CA GLY A 973 12.67 43.53 17.69
C GLY A 973 12.30 42.74 18.95
N LEU A 974 12.65 41.47 18.99
CA LEU A 974 12.38 40.54 20.10
C LEU A 974 13.38 40.73 21.24
N PRO A 975 12.96 40.74 22.55
CA PRO A 975 13.83 40.96 23.70
C PRO A 975 14.88 39.88 23.91
#